data_e4ddb17198f64102e62c722969582c2b
#
_entry.id   e4ddb17198f64102e62c722969582c2b
#
_cell.length_a   1.000
_cell.length_b   1.000
_cell.length_c   1.000
_cell.angle_alpha   90.00
_cell.angle_beta   90.00
_cell.angle_gamma   90.00
#
_symmetry.space_group_name_H-M   'P 1'
#
loop_
_entity.id
_entity.type
_entity.pdbx_description
1 polymer ?
#
loop_
_entity_poly.entity_id
_entity_poly.type
_entity_poly.pdbx_seq_one_letter_code
_entity_poly.pdbx_strand_id
1 'polypeptide(L)'
;MNDVSSHKPRLSRAHLLELLRQMLRVRRFEERCVELYTQEKIRGFLHVYIGEEAVGTGVMHGLGPEDAVVSTYREHGHALLNRIPMDRVMAEMYGKVTGCSRGRGGSMHLFDARARFFGGNAIVGGGLPLAVGLALADKLAGRSRVTACFFGDGAAAEGAFHESLNLAALWQLPVLFVCENNLYAMGTALRLAHAQTELTRKAEALGVPAESVDGMDVVAVEAAGARMLEALRAGQGPRFLECRTYRFRAHSMFDPELYRDKAEVEAWKERDPIPRLAEWMQRSGLLHEGEREALEGEIAAELEQAVAEAEAAEWEPEASLLDHVYRAPPTWSPPPPAAETEPLDLSFREAFRLGLIEALEHDERVFLMGEDIGHYGGCYAVSRGLLERFGPERIRDTPLSENGFTGAGIGAALGEARPIVEIMTVNFSLLAMDQIVNSAATLLHMSGGEFGVPLVIRMATGAGRQVAAQHSHSLEHWYAHVPGLKVLAPGTLQDARYMLWAALQDPNPVLIFEHVMLYNREGRLEPLPQGVDIRRAAIRRPGRDLSLITYGGSLPKTLEAAEALAGEGIEAEVVDLRVLRPLDTATLVASLGRTHRAVIVDEGWKTGSLAGEIGAILAEQAFWSLDAPIERVCTDEIPIPYPRHLENAALPQVEDILAAARRAMGAEP
;
A
#
# COMPACT_ATOMS: atom_id res chain seq x y z
N MET A 1 28.68 -18.06 36.40
CA MET A 1 29.58 -16.96 35.94
C MET A 1 30.53 -17.58 34.91
N ASN A 2 30.09 -17.67 33.68
CA ASN A 2 30.95 -18.07 32.58
C ASN A 2 31.45 -16.82 31.89
N ASP A 3 32.74 -16.72 31.82
CA ASP A 3 33.52 -15.62 31.24
C ASP A 3 33.24 -15.52 29.71
N VAL A 4 32.40 -14.55 29.32
CA VAL A 4 32.02 -14.26 27.92
C VAL A 4 33.03 -13.31 27.27
N SER A 5 34.26 -13.24 27.77
CA SER A 5 35.25 -12.22 27.39
C SER A 5 36.10 -12.53 26.14
N SER A 6 35.85 -13.59 25.35
CA SER A 6 36.90 -14.06 24.46
C SER A 6 36.72 -14.06 22.95
N HIS A 7 35.71 -13.44 22.37
CA HIS A 7 35.64 -13.34 20.89
C HIS A 7 34.89 -12.07 20.37
N LYS A 8 35.22 -10.89 20.86
CA LYS A 8 34.83 -9.68 20.12
C LYS A 8 35.74 -9.54 18.89
N PRO A 9 35.21 -9.34 17.69
CA PRO A 9 36.02 -9.07 16.50
C PRO A 9 36.95 -7.88 16.79
N ARG A 10 38.18 -7.88 16.24
CA ARG A 10 39.14 -6.77 16.40
C ARG A 10 38.64 -5.60 15.53
N LEU A 11 37.61 -4.88 16.01
CA LEU A 11 37.17 -3.65 15.37
C LEU A 11 38.22 -2.55 15.57
N SER A 12 38.42 -1.72 14.55
CA SER A 12 39.34 -0.60 14.68
C SER A 12 38.78 0.42 15.68
N ARG A 13 39.67 1.17 16.32
CA ARG A 13 39.29 2.28 17.22
C ARG A 13 38.36 3.27 16.55
N ALA A 14 38.66 3.67 15.30
CA ALA A 14 37.84 4.62 14.54
C ALA A 14 36.43 4.12 14.32
N HIS A 15 36.28 2.81 14.04
CA HIS A 15 35.00 2.16 13.84
C HIS A 15 34.15 2.14 15.14
N LEU A 16 34.78 1.83 16.27
CA LEU A 16 34.09 1.82 17.58
C LEU A 16 33.65 3.22 18.01
N LEU A 17 34.47 4.25 17.71
CA LEU A 17 34.10 5.64 17.93
C LEU A 17 32.90 6.06 17.07
N GLU A 18 32.81 5.58 15.82
CA GLU A 18 31.66 5.84 14.96
C GLU A 18 30.41 5.16 15.49
N LEU A 19 30.45 3.92 15.92
CA LEU A 19 29.30 3.26 16.56
C LEU A 19 28.81 4.03 17.80
N LEU A 20 29.75 4.47 18.64
CA LEU A 20 29.43 5.27 19.83
C LEU A 20 28.80 6.62 19.43
N ARG A 21 29.40 7.31 18.44
CA ARG A 21 28.90 8.57 17.91
C ARG A 21 27.46 8.44 17.39
N GLN A 22 27.17 7.41 16.62
CA GLN A 22 25.84 7.20 16.05
C GLN A 22 24.78 6.91 17.15
N MET A 23 25.07 6.05 18.12
CA MET A 23 24.16 5.82 19.25
C MET A 23 23.92 7.10 20.07
N LEU A 24 24.97 7.89 20.35
CA LEU A 24 24.84 9.18 21.04
C LEU A 24 24.01 10.16 20.22
N ARG A 25 24.23 10.24 18.91
CA ARG A 25 23.50 11.12 17.99
C ARG A 25 22.01 10.82 18.00
N VAL A 26 21.62 9.54 17.94
CA VAL A 26 20.22 9.10 18.04
C VAL A 26 19.64 9.45 19.42
N ARG A 27 20.35 9.11 20.52
CA ARG A 27 19.89 9.36 21.88
C ARG A 27 19.62 10.86 22.13
N ARG A 28 20.56 11.74 21.76
CA ARG A 28 20.43 13.19 21.98
C ARG A 28 19.32 13.79 21.12
N PHE A 29 19.16 13.35 19.90
CA PHE A 29 18.04 13.74 19.05
C PHE A 29 16.70 13.40 19.70
N GLU A 30 16.54 12.17 20.17
CA GLU A 30 15.29 11.69 20.79
C GLU A 30 15.00 12.42 22.11
N GLU A 31 16.02 12.63 22.95
CA GLU A 31 15.87 13.42 24.19
C GLU A 31 15.42 14.85 23.88
N ARG A 32 15.99 15.48 22.86
CA ARG A 32 15.58 16.80 22.40
C ARG A 32 14.15 16.82 21.84
N CYS A 33 13.74 15.79 21.11
CA CYS A 33 12.36 15.65 20.67
C CYS A 33 11.37 15.58 21.83
N VAL A 34 11.71 14.90 22.93
CA VAL A 34 10.89 14.87 24.16
C VAL A 34 10.75 16.26 24.77
N GLU A 35 11.83 17.05 24.83
CA GLU A 35 11.80 18.43 25.34
C GLU A 35 10.92 19.33 24.45
N LEU A 36 11.13 19.26 23.14
CA LEU A 36 10.37 20.04 22.15
C LEU A 36 8.89 19.65 22.11
N TYR A 37 8.58 18.39 22.37
CA TYR A 37 7.21 17.92 22.55
C TYR A 37 6.55 18.55 23.78
N THR A 38 7.26 18.62 24.91
CA THR A 38 6.79 19.27 26.13
C THR A 38 6.56 20.78 25.93
N GLN A 39 7.37 21.40 25.04
CA GLN A 39 7.21 22.80 24.64
C GLN A 39 6.15 23.01 23.54
N GLU A 40 5.42 21.95 23.19
CA GLU A 40 4.39 21.97 22.15
C GLU A 40 4.89 22.34 20.72
N LYS A 41 6.19 22.21 20.46
CA LYS A 41 6.80 22.41 19.13
C LYS A 41 6.60 21.20 18.23
N ILE A 42 6.66 20.00 18.80
CA ILE A 42 6.35 18.74 18.14
C ILE A 42 4.97 18.30 18.64
N ARG A 43 4.12 17.77 17.76
CA ARG A 43 2.73 17.39 18.03
C ARG A 43 2.45 15.95 17.58
N GLY A 44 1.26 15.46 17.88
CA GLY A 44 0.80 14.12 17.54
C GLY A 44 1.38 13.05 18.45
N PHE A 45 1.46 11.82 17.95
CA PHE A 45 2.08 10.71 18.68
C PHE A 45 3.59 10.71 18.45
N LEU A 46 4.36 10.94 19.48
CA LEU A 46 5.82 10.86 19.47
C LEU A 46 6.28 9.55 20.11
N HIS A 47 6.99 8.73 19.33
CA HIS A 47 7.54 7.44 19.74
C HIS A 47 9.06 7.50 19.66
N VAL A 48 9.74 7.57 20.79
CA VAL A 48 11.20 7.73 20.83
C VAL A 48 11.94 6.39 20.87
N TYR A 49 13.10 6.31 20.22
CA TYR A 49 13.94 5.11 20.07
C TYR A 49 14.92 4.91 21.24
N ILE A 50 14.68 5.56 22.37
CA ILE A 50 15.57 5.58 23.55
C ILE A 50 15.65 4.20 24.20
N GLY A 51 16.83 3.62 24.24
CA GLY A 51 17.17 2.30 24.78
C GLY A 51 17.42 1.24 23.70
N GLU A 52 17.03 1.49 22.45
CA GLU A 52 17.09 0.55 21.33
C GLU A 52 18.20 0.92 20.31
N GLU A 53 19.01 1.95 20.58
CA GLU A 53 20.00 2.54 19.66
C GLU A 53 21.00 1.56 19.11
N ALA A 54 21.38 0.54 19.91
CA ALA A 54 22.36 -0.46 19.50
C ALA A 54 21.85 -1.35 18.37
N VAL A 55 20.53 -1.58 18.27
CA VAL A 55 19.93 -2.42 17.23
C VAL A 55 20.05 -1.72 15.87
N GLY A 56 19.48 -0.52 15.75
CA GLY A 56 19.55 0.25 14.52
C GLY A 56 21.00 0.54 14.11
N THR A 57 21.85 1.00 15.04
CA THR A 57 23.26 1.29 14.76
C THR A 57 24.02 0.07 14.26
N GLY A 58 23.89 -1.08 14.94
CA GLY A 58 24.62 -2.29 14.59
C GLY A 58 24.22 -2.87 13.25
N VAL A 59 22.92 -2.98 12.97
CA VAL A 59 22.42 -3.55 11.71
C VAL A 59 22.69 -2.59 10.54
N MET A 60 22.36 -1.32 10.69
CA MET A 60 22.40 -0.37 9.57
C MET A 60 23.82 0.02 9.15
N HIS A 61 24.80 -0.17 10.03
CA HIS A 61 26.21 0.05 9.66
C HIS A 61 26.68 -0.90 8.54
N GLY A 62 26.09 -2.09 8.44
CA GLY A 62 26.36 -3.08 7.38
C GLY A 62 25.64 -2.83 6.06
N LEU A 63 24.66 -1.92 6.03
CA LEU A 63 23.88 -1.61 4.82
C LEU A 63 24.64 -0.63 3.90
N GLY A 64 24.59 -0.89 2.60
CA GLY A 64 25.09 0.01 1.57
C GLY A 64 24.08 1.11 1.20
N PRO A 65 24.51 2.13 0.44
CA PRO A 65 23.66 3.23 0.02
C PRO A 65 22.54 2.81 -0.94
N GLU A 66 22.68 1.64 -1.57
CA GLU A 66 21.70 1.08 -2.51
C GLU A 66 20.72 0.11 -1.84
N ASP A 67 20.97 -0.27 -0.59
CA ASP A 67 20.06 -1.13 0.16
C ASP A 67 18.82 -0.34 0.61
N ALA A 68 17.70 -1.02 0.79
CA ALA A 68 16.45 -0.40 1.20
C ALA A 68 16.19 -0.61 2.69
N VAL A 69 15.59 0.38 3.33
CA VAL A 69 15.15 0.30 4.73
C VAL A 69 13.67 0.57 4.81
N VAL A 70 12.94 -0.33 5.49
CA VAL A 70 11.55 -0.19 5.90
C VAL A 70 11.51 -0.25 7.41
N SER A 71 10.82 0.69 8.06
CA SER A 71 10.79 0.81 9.51
C SER A 71 9.37 0.92 10.05
N THR A 72 9.25 1.15 11.35
CA THR A 72 7.99 1.36 12.05
C THR A 72 7.78 2.85 12.34
N TYR A 73 6.73 3.18 13.06
CA TYR A 73 6.47 4.53 13.59
C TYR A 73 7.53 5.03 14.62
N ARG A 74 8.49 4.19 15.05
CA ARG A 74 9.62 4.53 15.96
C ARG A 74 10.92 4.67 15.17
N GLU A 75 10.89 5.48 14.15
CA GLU A 75 11.87 5.44 13.07
C GLU A 75 12.92 6.55 13.06
N HIS A 76 12.86 7.51 14.00
CA HIS A 76 13.79 8.66 14.00
C HIS A 76 15.25 8.20 14.00
N GLY A 77 15.57 7.21 14.87
CA GLY A 77 16.89 6.60 14.91
C GLY A 77 17.29 5.99 13.56
N HIS A 78 16.37 5.21 12.96
CA HIS A 78 16.62 4.58 11.66
C HIS A 78 16.81 5.61 10.54
N ALA A 79 16.02 6.69 10.53
CA ALA A 79 16.14 7.77 9.54
C ALA A 79 17.52 8.45 9.64
N LEU A 80 17.97 8.81 10.86
CA LEU A 80 19.27 9.41 11.10
C LEU A 80 20.42 8.46 10.71
N LEU A 81 20.30 7.17 11.03
CA LEU A 81 21.29 6.15 10.69
C LEU A 81 21.30 5.85 9.19
N ASN A 82 20.18 6.03 8.51
CA ASN A 82 20.09 5.92 7.04
C ASN A 82 20.55 7.19 6.30
N ARG A 83 21.29 8.05 6.96
CA ARG A 83 21.93 9.25 6.40
C ARG A 83 20.96 10.36 5.98
N ILE A 84 19.72 10.35 6.47
CA ILE A 84 18.84 11.51 6.31
C ILE A 84 19.40 12.63 7.19
N PRO A 85 19.62 13.84 6.66
CA PRO A 85 20.16 14.96 7.44
C PRO A 85 19.28 15.30 8.64
N MET A 86 19.88 15.60 9.79
CA MET A 86 19.18 15.85 11.05
C MET A 86 18.24 17.06 10.96
N ASP A 87 18.62 18.09 10.22
CA ASP A 87 17.81 19.27 9.95
C ASP A 87 16.51 18.91 9.20
N ARG A 88 16.58 18.00 8.22
CA ARG A 88 15.39 17.53 7.50
C ARG A 88 14.47 16.69 8.37
N VAL A 89 15.02 15.81 9.22
CA VAL A 89 14.24 15.03 10.18
C VAL A 89 13.59 15.97 11.19
N MET A 90 14.34 16.92 11.77
CA MET A 90 13.80 17.89 12.72
C MET A 90 12.71 18.79 12.09
N ALA A 91 12.93 19.25 10.86
CA ALA A 91 11.94 20.04 10.13
C ALA A 91 10.64 19.25 9.89
N GLU A 92 10.74 17.92 9.63
CA GLU A 92 9.55 17.05 9.53
C GLU A 92 8.82 16.93 10.86
N MET A 93 9.55 16.79 11.97
CA MET A 93 8.96 16.76 13.32
C MET A 93 8.21 18.04 13.65
N TYR A 94 8.66 19.18 13.12
CA TYR A 94 7.97 20.49 13.26
C TYR A 94 6.85 20.70 12.23
N GLY A 95 6.64 19.77 11.29
CA GLY A 95 5.64 19.88 10.21
C GLY A 95 6.00 20.93 9.16
N LYS A 96 7.28 21.14 8.88
CA LYS A 96 7.79 22.20 7.98
C LYS A 96 8.03 21.68 6.57
N VAL A 97 7.90 22.59 5.57
CA VAL A 97 8.06 22.26 4.14
C VAL A 97 9.46 21.73 3.79
N THR A 98 10.47 22.04 4.58
CA THR A 98 11.84 21.54 4.40
C THR A 98 12.07 20.17 5.01
N GLY A 99 11.07 19.58 5.68
CA GLY A 99 11.10 18.21 6.18
C GLY A 99 11.28 17.17 5.07
N CYS A 100 11.72 15.97 5.44
CA CYS A 100 11.94 14.88 4.49
C CYS A 100 10.65 14.43 3.77
N SER A 101 9.50 14.58 4.41
CA SER A 101 8.16 14.36 3.85
C SER A 101 7.35 15.67 3.71
N ARG A 102 8.04 16.82 3.62
CA ARG A 102 7.44 18.16 3.50
C ARG A 102 6.55 18.58 4.68
N GLY A 103 6.73 17.95 5.84
CA GLY A 103 5.91 18.17 7.02
C GLY A 103 4.58 17.44 7.01
N ARG A 104 4.31 16.56 6.04
CA ARG A 104 3.06 15.82 5.90
C ARG A 104 3.07 14.47 6.61
N GLY A 105 4.24 13.91 6.85
CA GLY A 105 4.42 12.63 7.52
C GLY A 105 4.47 12.76 9.05
N GLY A 106 5.14 13.77 9.54
CA GLY A 106 5.40 13.98 10.97
C GLY A 106 6.28 12.87 11.56
N SER A 107 6.17 12.64 12.86
CA SER A 107 7.01 11.71 13.62
C SER A 107 6.96 10.24 13.19
N MET A 108 5.86 9.80 12.57
CA MET A 108 5.62 8.38 12.30
C MET A 108 5.77 7.98 10.82
N HIS A 109 6.06 8.95 9.95
CA HIS A 109 6.08 8.75 8.51
C HIS A 109 7.19 9.56 7.85
N LEU A 110 8.43 9.20 8.18
CA LEU A 110 9.63 9.77 7.57
C LEU A 110 9.96 8.98 6.30
N PHE A 111 10.15 9.69 5.19
CA PHE A 111 10.48 9.09 3.90
C PHE A 111 11.64 9.82 3.25
N ASP A 112 12.50 9.11 2.53
CA ASP A 112 13.52 9.72 1.66
C ASP A 112 13.87 8.76 0.53
N ALA A 113 13.44 9.10 -0.69
CA ALA A 113 13.66 8.26 -1.86
C ALA A 113 15.15 8.15 -2.24
N ARG A 114 15.95 9.18 -1.98
CA ARG A 114 17.40 9.19 -2.31
C ARG A 114 18.18 8.29 -1.36
N ALA A 115 17.81 8.29 -0.10
CA ALA A 115 18.38 7.42 0.92
C ALA A 115 17.81 6.00 0.87
N ARG A 116 16.83 5.72 -0.02
CA ARG A 116 16.07 4.46 -0.07
C ARG A 116 15.46 4.10 1.27
N PHE A 117 15.01 5.10 2.00
CA PHE A 117 14.26 4.97 3.23
C PHE A 117 12.77 5.02 2.90
N PHE A 118 12.13 3.85 2.92
CA PHE A 118 10.72 3.68 2.54
C PHE A 118 9.78 3.84 3.73
N GLY A 119 10.28 4.48 4.76
CA GLY A 119 9.53 5.08 5.83
C GLY A 119 9.09 4.19 6.94
N GLY A 120 8.44 4.86 7.89
CA GLY A 120 7.70 4.30 8.98
C GLY A 120 6.29 3.94 8.60
N ASN A 121 5.79 2.92 9.22
CA ASN A 121 4.41 2.52 9.09
C ASN A 121 3.74 2.53 10.46
N ALA A 122 2.66 3.29 10.63
CA ALA A 122 1.91 3.33 11.88
C ALA A 122 1.08 2.05 12.10
N ILE A 123 0.76 1.32 11.03
CA ILE A 123 0.09 0.03 11.12
C ILE A 123 1.11 -1.03 11.53
N VAL A 124 0.87 -1.68 12.66
CA VAL A 124 1.76 -2.71 13.20
C VAL A 124 1.87 -3.87 12.22
N GLY A 125 3.09 -4.18 11.78
CA GLY A 125 3.34 -5.21 10.77
C GLY A 125 3.11 -4.78 9.31
N GLY A 126 2.51 -3.61 9.06
CA GLY A 126 2.15 -3.16 7.71
C GLY A 126 3.35 -2.94 6.76
N GLY A 127 4.53 -2.68 7.30
CA GLY A 127 5.77 -2.55 6.51
C GLY A 127 6.37 -3.87 6.03
N LEU A 128 6.03 -5.00 6.67
CA LEU A 128 6.59 -6.31 6.33
C LEU A 128 6.34 -6.74 4.87
N PRO A 129 5.08 -6.68 4.36
CA PRO A 129 4.81 -6.99 2.97
C PRO A 129 5.48 -6.02 1.98
N LEU A 130 5.60 -4.73 2.34
CA LEU A 130 6.28 -3.74 1.51
C LEU A 130 7.76 -4.10 1.31
N ALA A 131 8.43 -4.54 2.39
CA ALA A 131 9.82 -5.00 2.31
C ALA A 131 9.98 -6.23 1.40
N VAL A 132 9.04 -7.18 1.46
CA VAL A 132 9.00 -8.34 0.55
C VAL A 132 8.91 -7.88 -0.91
N GLY A 133 8.05 -6.90 -1.20
CA GLY A 133 7.87 -6.38 -2.55
C GLY A 133 9.09 -5.62 -3.08
N LEU A 134 9.73 -4.79 -2.26
CA LEU A 134 10.98 -4.11 -2.62
C LEU A 134 12.07 -5.10 -3.01
N ALA A 135 12.28 -6.15 -2.19
CA ALA A 135 13.24 -7.20 -2.46
C ALA A 135 12.87 -8.03 -3.71
N LEU A 136 11.56 -8.24 -3.96
CA LEU A 136 11.08 -8.91 -5.17
C LEU A 136 11.42 -8.09 -6.42
N ALA A 137 11.17 -6.78 -6.41
CA ALA A 137 11.50 -5.91 -7.53
C ALA A 137 13.01 -5.87 -7.81
N ASP A 138 13.84 -5.79 -6.77
CA ASP A 138 15.29 -5.83 -6.94
C ASP A 138 15.76 -7.18 -7.51
N LYS A 139 15.19 -8.29 -7.07
CA LYS A 139 15.47 -9.63 -7.60
C LYS A 139 15.07 -9.77 -9.08
N LEU A 140 13.84 -9.34 -9.43
CA LEU A 140 13.36 -9.39 -10.83
C LEU A 140 14.21 -8.52 -11.77
N ALA A 141 14.71 -7.40 -11.28
CA ALA A 141 15.61 -6.51 -12.02
C ALA A 141 17.08 -6.96 -12.01
N GLY A 142 17.42 -8.09 -11.36
CA GLY A 142 18.79 -8.61 -11.26
C GLY A 142 19.73 -7.73 -10.41
N ARG A 143 19.19 -6.91 -9.50
CA ARG A 143 19.96 -6.02 -8.63
C ARG A 143 20.44 -6.75 -7.38
N SER A 144 21.70 -6.54 -6.99
CA SER A 144 22.30 -7.14 -5.79
C SER A 144 22.07 -6.29 -4.55
N ARG A 145 20.80 -5.92 -4.27
CA ARG A 145 20.38 -5.09 -3.15
C ARG A 145 19.74 -5.93 -2.06
N VAL A 146 19.79 -5.45 -0.83
CA VAL A 146 19.12 -6.04 0.33
C VAL A 146 18.06 -5.06 0.82
N THR A 147 16.94 -5.59 1.30
CA THR A 147 15.94 -4.82 2.01
C THR A 147 15.97 -5.20 3.49
N ALA A 148 16.28 -4.25 4.37
CA ALA A 148 16.16 -4.42 5.82
C ALA A 148 14.79 -3.91 6.29
N CYS A 149 14.06 -4.75 7.02
CA CYS A 149 12.75 -4.41 7.57
C CYS A 149 12.80 -4.51 9.09
N PHE A 150 12.67 -3.37 9.76
CA PHE A 150 12.63 -3.27 11.23
C PHE A 150 11.19 -3.33 11.73
N PHE A 151 10.95 -4.07 12.81
CA PHE A 151 9.63 -4.18 13.43
C PHE A 151 9.74 -4.69 14.88
N GLY A 152 8.78 -4.33 15.73
CA GLY A 152 8.72 -4.78 17.11
C GLY A 152 8.17 -6.19 17.27
N ASP A 153 8.36 -6.77 18.47
CA ASP A 153 7.82 -8.09 18.84
C ASP A 153 6.30 -8.20 18.68
N GLY A 154 5.57 -7.10 18.88
CA GLY A 154 4.12 -7.07 18.65
C GLY A 154 3.72 -7.38 17.21
N ALA A 155 4.50 -6.96 16.22
CA ALA A 155 4.24 -7.25 14.81
C ALA A 155 4.35 -8.75 14.49
N ALA A 156 5.13 -9.51 15.26
CA ALA A 156 5.25 -10.97 15.10
C ALA A 156 3.98 -11.76 15.50
N ALA A 157 2.93 -11.06 16.00
CA ALA A 157 1.61 -11.63 16.25
C ALA A 157 0.64 -11.41 15.08
N GLU A 158 0.94 -10.44 14.19
CA GLU A 158 0.09 -10.11 13.05
C GLU A 158 0.14 -11.18 11.95
N GLY A 159 -0.98 -11.33 11.20
CA GLY A 159 -1.03 -12.20 10.03
C GLY A 159 0.01 -11.82 8.98
N ALA A 160 0.22 -10.53 8.77
CA ALA A 160 1.21 -9.97 7.85
C ALA A 160 2.63 -10.49 8.09
N PHE A 161 3.01 -10.77 9.35
CA PHE A 161 4.30 -11.39 9.68
C PHE A 161 4.43 -12.77 9.06
N HIS A 162 3.44 -13.63 9.28
CA HIS A 162 3.47 -15.03 8.80
C HIS A 162 3.43 -15.07 7.27
N GLU A 163 2.59 -14.26 6.66
CA GLU A 163 2.45 -14.16 5.21
C GLU A 163 3.75 -13.64 4.57
N SER A 164 4.34 -12.57 5.10
CA SER A 164 5.56 -11.95 4.56
C SER A 164 6.79 -12.87 4.66
N LEU A 165 6.99 -13.54 5.80
CA LEU A 165 8.10 -14.46 5.95
C LEU A 165 7.96 -15.66 5.01
N ASN A 166 6.74 -16.22 4.89
CA ASN A 166 6.45 -17.30 3.96
C ASN A 166 6.70 -16.91 2.50
N LEU A 167 6.22 -15.73 2.08
CA LEU A 167 6.45 -15.21 0.72
C LEU A 167 7.93 -14.99 0.45
N ALA A 168 8.66 -14.39 1.40
CA ALA A 168 10.09 -14.15 1.26
C ALA A 168 10.88 -15.47 1.16
N ALA A 169 10.55 -16.48 1.97
CA ALA A 169 11.16 -17.80 1.94
C ALA A 169 10.84 -18.54 0.64
N LEU A 170 9.56 -18.54 0.22
CA LEU A 170 9.11 -19.21 -0.99
C LEU A 170 9.81 -18.64 -2.23
N TRP A 171 9.98 -17.33 -2.29
CA TRP A 171 10.62 -16.65 -3.41
C TRP A 171 12.11 -16.41 -3.24
N GLN A 172 12.70 -16.87 -2.13
CA GLN A 172 14.14 -16.72 -1.81
C GLN A 172 14.61 -15.26 -1.98
N LEU A 173 13.91 -14.34 -1.30
CA LEU A 173 14.14 -12.90 -1.43
C LEU A 173 15.24 -12.41 -0.48
N PRO A 174 16.03 -11.38 -0.86
CA PRO A 174 17.08 -10.79 -0.03
C PRO A 174 16.50 -9.84 1.02
N VAL A 175 15.68 -10.32 1.94
CA VAL A 175 15.10 -9.53 3.04
C VAL A 175 15.77 -9.90 4.36
N LEU A 176 16.24 -8.90 5.08
CA LEU A 176 16.63 -8.99 6.48
C LEU A 176 15.48 -8.52 7.37
N PHE A 177 14.80 -9.44 8.00
CA PHE A 177 13.78 -9.17 9.00
C PHE A 177 14.42 -8.92 10.36
N VAL A 178 14.40 -7.70 10.86
CA VAL A 178 15.01 -7.30 12.14
C VAL A 178 13.90 -7.06 13.17
N CYS A 179 13.78 -7.99 14.11
CA CYS A 179 12.81 -7.88 15.19
C CYS A 179 13.43 -7.18 16.40
N GLU A 180 12.97 -5.98 16.71
CA GLU A 180 13.31 -5.22 17.92
C GLU A 180 12.44 -5.72 19.08
N ASN A 181 12.84 -6.85 19.65
CA ASN A 181 12.10 -7.46 20.76
C ASN A 181 12.38 -6.73 22.07
N ASN A 182 11.53 -5.74 22.35
CA ASN A 182 11.58 -4.94 23.58
C ASN A 182 10.61 -5.43 24.65
N LEU A 183 10.03 -6.62 24.48
CA LEU A 183 9.14 -7.34 25.40
C LEU A 183 7.72 -6.80 25.52
N TYR A 184 7.37 -5.68 24.88
CA TYR A 184 6.07 -5.03 25.02
C TYR A 184 5.53 -4.47 23.69
N ALA A 185 4.43 -5.06 23.23
CA ALA A 185 3.61 -4.48 22.17
C ALA A 185 2.70 -3.40 22.80
N MET A 186 3.08 -2.13 22.67
CA MET A 186 2.48 -1.05 23.44
C MET A 186 2.54 -1.35 24.94
N GLY A 187 1.45 -1.82 25.57
CA GLY A 187 1.36 -2.26 26.96
C GLY A 187 1.20 -3.75 27.17
N THR A 188 1.04 -4.56 26.10
CA THR A 188 0.89 -6.01 26.21
C THR A 188 2.25 -6.69 26.20
N ALA A 189 2.59 -7.37 27.33
CA ALA A 189 3.84 -8.10 27.42
C ALA A 189 3.90 -9.27 26.44
N LEU A 190 5.10 -9.55 25.88
CA LEU A 190 5.36 -10.66 24.94
C LEU A 190 4.75 -11.98 25.40
N ARG A 191 4.92 -12.34 26.68
CA ARG A 191 4.39 -13.57 27.27
C ARG A 191 2.86 -13.69 27.30
N LEU A 192 2.16 -12.56 27.10
CA LEU A 192 0.70 -12.53 27.01
C LEU A 192 0.20 -12.49 25.58
N ALA A 193 1.06 -12.07 24.64
CA ALA A 193 0.75 -11.95 23.21
C ALA A 193 1.12 -13.21 22.41
N HIS A 194 2.11 -13.98 22.87
CA HIS A 194 2.67 -15.12 22.13
C HIS A 194 2.68 -16.41 22.93
N ALA A 195 2.07 -17.46 22.40
CA ALA A 195 2.21 -18.82 22.95
C ALA A 195 3.64 -19.35 22.79
N GLN A 196 4.31 -19.01 21.68
CA GLN A 196 5.74 -19.24 21.45
C GLN A 196 6.48 -17.89 21.56
N THR A 197 7.20 -17.70 22.66
CA THR A 197 7.92 -16.45 22.98
C THR A 197 9.34 -16.39 22.39
N GLU A 198 9.88 -17.50 21.90
CA GLU A 198 11.13 -17.53 21.11
C GLU A 198 10.76 -17.24 19.66
N LEU A 199 10.88 -15.98 19.24
CA LEU A 199 10.41 -15.53 17.92
C LEU A 199 11.23 -16.13 16.77
N THR A 200 12.49 -16.48 17.02
CA THR A 200 13.32 -17.22 16.06
C THR A 200 12.67 -18.52 15.63
N ARG A 201 12.06 -19.28 16.56
CA ARG A 201 11.35 -20.54 16.21
C ARG A 201 10.14 -20.32 15.31
N LYS A 202 9.47 -19.16 15.41
CA LYS A 202 8.39 -18.82 14.49
C LYS A 202 8.91 -18.60 13.08
N ALA A 203 10.01 -17.86 12.94
CA ALA A 203 10.63 -17.60 11.65
C ALA A 203 11.18 -18.91 11.02
N GLU A 204 11.84 -19.75 11.81
CA GLU A 204 12.34 -21.05 11.36
C GLU A 204 11.23 -21.99 10.88
N ALA A 205 10.06 -21.96 11.55
CA ALA A 205 8.90 -22.76 11.15
C ALA A 205 8.33 -22.30 9.78
N LEU A 206 8.61 -21.07 9.35
CA LEU A 206 8.26 -20.52 8.05
C LEU A 206 9.41 -20.65 7.01
N GLY A 207 10.47 -21.39 7.34
CA GLY A 207 11.59 -21.61 6.44
C GLY A 207 12.60 -20.46 6.36
N VAL A 208 12.56 -19.52 7.31
CA VAL A 208 13.51 -18.39 7.38
C VAL A 208 14.55 -18.67 8.45
N PRO A 209 15.84 -18.83 8.10
CA PRO A 209 16.92 -18.99 9.07
C PRO A 209 16.98 -17.79 10.03
N ALA A 210 17.07 -18.08 11.33
CA ALA A 210 16.93 -17.09 12.39
C ALA A 210 18.06 -17.14 13.42
N GLU A 211 18.39 -15.99 13.99
CA GLU A 211 19.35 -15.84 15.09
C GLU A 211 18.81 -14.84 16.11
N SER A 212 19.08 -15.07 17.40
CA SER A 212 18.78 -14.12 18.48
C SER A 212 20.08 -13.55 19.06
N VAL A 213 20.11 -12.23 19.26
CA VAL A 213 21.28 -11.49 19.77
C VAL A 213 20.90 -10.58 20.93
N ASP A 214 21.88 -10.27 21.80
CA ASP A 214 21.77 -9.22 22.82
C ASP A 214 21.71 -7.83 22.14
N GLY A 215 20.49 -7.30 21.97
CA GLY A 215 20.23 -6.00 21.37
C GLY A 215 20.75 -4.81 22.20
N MET A 216 21.28 -5.03 23.42
CA MET A 216 21.96 -4.02 24.23
C MET A 216 23.48 -4.01 24.01
N ASP A 217 24.03 -4.80 23.08
CA ASP A 217 25.44 -4.84 22.68
C ASP A 217 25.59 -4.55 21.19
N VAL A 218 25.92 -3.30 20.85
CA VAL A 218 26.05 -2.86 19.45
C VAL A 218 27.04 -3.67 18.65
N VAL A 219 28.15 -4.14 19.27
CA VAL A 219 29.17 -4.96 18.60
C VAL A 219 28.64 -6.36 18.29
N ALA A 220 27.84 -6.93 19.20
CA ALA A 220 27.20 -8.21 18.96
C ALA A 220 26.12 -8.12 17.86
N VAL A 221 25.33 -7.06 17.88
CA VAL A 221 24.29 -6.79 16.83
C VAL A 221 24.95 -6.62 15.47
N GLU A 222 26.01 -5.80 15.39
CA GLU A 222 26.74 -5.58 14.13
C GLU A 222 27.33 -6.88 13.57
N ALA A 223 27.97 -7.69 14.42
CA ALA A 223 28.55 -8.96 13.99
C ALA A 223 27.47 -9.94 13.48
N ALA A 224 26.29 -9.99 14.12
CA ALA A 224 25.17 -10.81 13.67
C ALA A 224 24.58 -10.27 12.36
N GLY A 225 24.35 -8.97 12.28
CA GLY A 225 23.87 -8.28 11.08
C GLY A 225 24.79 -8.51 9.88
N ALA A 226 26.10 -8.37 10.06
CA ALA A 226 27.08 -8.59 9.00
C ALA A 226 27.03 -10.01 8.42
N ARG A 227 26.94 -11.05 9.29
CA ARG A 227 26.79 -12.44 8.83
C ARG A 227 25.52 -12.65 8.01
N MET A 228 24.41 -12.06 8.45
CA MET A 228 23.14 -12.17 7.74
C MET A 228 23.15 -11.44 6.40
N LEU A 229 23.69 -10.23 6.35
CA LEU A 229 23.85 -9.47 5.12
C LEU A 229 24.76 -10.19 4.12
N GLU A 230 25.85 -10.80 4.57
CA GLU A 230 26.71 -11.64 3.73
C GLU A 230 25.93 -12.81 3.10
N ALA A 231 25.12 -13.52 3.90
CA ALA A 231 24.29 -14.62 3.42
C ALA A 231 23.23 -14.14 2.40
N LEU A 232 22.61 -12.99 2.64
CA LEU A 232 21.63 -12.38 1.73
C LEU A 232 22.28 -12.01 0.39
N ARG A 233 23.44 -11.35 0.42
CA ARG A 233 24.20 -10.99 -0.80
C ARG A 233 24.72 -12.21 -1.54
N ALA A 234 24.94 -13.33 -0.84
CA ALA A 234 25.25 -14.61 -1.46
C ALA A 234 24.01 -15.35 -2.04
N GLY A 235 22.83 -14.73 -2.02
CA GLY A 235 21.60 -15.30 -2.58
C GLY A 235 21.00 -16.46 -1.77
N GLN A 236 21.28 -16.54 -0.49
CA GLN A 236 20.82 -17.65 0.37
C GLN A 236 19.41 -17.43 0.96
N GLY A 237 18.60 -16.56 0.35
CA GLY A 237 17.23 -16.26 0.79
C GLY A 237 17.15 -15.39 2.04
N PRO A 238 15.93 -15.18 2.59
CA PRO A 238 15.69 -14.26 3.69
C PRO A 238 16.38 -14.68 5.00
N ARG A 239 16.55 -13.72 5.90
CA ARG A 239 17.10 -13.91 7.24
C ARG A 239 16.25 -13.20 8.28
N PHE A 240 16.20 -13.75 9.49
CA PHE A 240 15.51 -13.17 10.63
C PHE A 240 16.48 -12.95 11.79
N LEU A 241 16.59 -11.72 12.27
CA LEU A 241 17.41 -11.34 13.42
C LEU A 241 16.52 -10.84 14.55
N GLU A 242 16.42 -11.60 15.65
CA GLU A 242 15.80 -11.14 16.88
C GLU A 242 16.84 -10.40 17.73
N CYS A 243 16.66 -9.10 17.91
CA CYS A 243 17.47 -8.27 18.80
C CYS A 243 16.71 -8.08 20.12
N ARG A 244 17.18 -8.72 21.21
CA ARG A 244 16.59 -8.58 22.55
C ARG A 244 17.03 -7.27 23.17
N THR A 245 16.17 -6.29 23.14
CA THR A 245 16.40 -4.93 23.57
C THR A 245 15.37 -4.45 24.59
N TYR A 246 15.39 -3.17 24.95
CA TYR A 246 14.39 -2.64 25.85
C TYR A 246 14.17 -1.14 25.63
N ARG A 247 12.91 -0.74 25.58
CA ARG A 247 12.49 0.64 25.48
C ARG A 247 12.53 1.31 26.85
N PHE A 248 13.41 2.32 27.07
CA PHE A 248 13.54 3.01 28.36
C PHE A 248 12.43 4.02 28.64
N ARG A 249 11.71 4.46 27.62
CA ARG A 249 10.56 5.33 27.74
C ARG A 249 9.26 4.54 27.54
N ALA A 250 8.15 5.15 27.92
CA ALA A 250 6.81 4.66 27.62
C ALA A 250 6.63 4.40 26.11
N HIS A 251 5.56 3.75 25.70
CA HIS A 251 5.30 3.45 24.29
C HIS A 251 5.29 4.71 23.43
N SER A 252 4.61 5.75 23.91
CA SER A 252 4.60 7.09 23.32
C SER A 252 4.53 8.14 24.42
N MET A 253 4.63 9.42 24.06
CA MET A 253 4.52 10.51 25.04
C MET A 253 3.14 10.62 25.72
N PHE A 254 2.09 10.00 25.14
CA PHE A 254 0.76 9.92 25.75
C PHE A 254 0.58 8.74 26.72
N ASP A 255 1.53 7.79 26.72
CA ASP A 255 1.42 6.54 27.47
C ASP A 255 1.76 6.76 28.95
N PRO A 256 0.81 6.50 29.91
CA PRO A 256 1.06 6.64 31.34
C PRO A 256 1.88 5.50 31.95
N GLU A 257 2.31 4.52 31.18
CA GLU A 257 3.23 3.43 31.55
C GLU A 257 2.72 2.54 32.73
N LEU A 258 1.43 2.24 32.75
CA LEU A 258 0.79 1.48 33.85
C LEU A 258 1.02 -0.05 33.76
N TYR A 259 1.62 -0.57 32.69
CA TYR A 259 1.72 -1.98 32.35
C TYR A 259 3.04 -2.65 32.78
N ARG A 260 4.02 -1.88 33.27
CA ARG A 260 5.34 -2.38 33.68
C ARG A 260 5.87 -1.69 34.93
N ASP A 261 6.69 -2.38 35.70
CA ASP A 261 7.29 -1.85 36.91
C ASP A 261 8.47 -0.92 36.61
N LYS A 262 8.60 0.16 37.36
CA LYS A 262 9.76 1.06 37.29
C LYS A 262 11.08 0.31 37.60
N ALA A 263 11.05 -0.66 38.49
CA ALA A 263 12.20 -1.47 38.81
C ALA A 263 12.71 -2.30 37.62
N GLU A 264 11.80 -2.78 36.77
CA GLU A 264 12.16 -3.47 35.52
C GLU A 264 12.90 -2.51 34.56
N VAL A 265 12.39 -1.31 34.41
CA VAL A 265 13.02 -0.26 33.58
C VAL A 265 14.42 0.07 34.08
N GLU A 266 14.59 0.29 35.39
CA GLU A 266 15.89 0.60 35.98
C GLU A 266 16.89 -0.57 35.81
N ALA A 267 16.46 -1.81 35.99
CA ALA A 267 17.31 -2.98 35.75
C ALA A 267 17.79 -3.08 34.28
N TRP A 268 16.97 -2.70 33.32
CA TRP A 268 17.38 -2.64 31.92
C TRP A 268 18.32 -1.48 31.61
N LYS A 269 18.17 -0.32 32.29
CA LYS A 269 19.09 0.83 32.16
C LYS A 269 20.50 0.51 32.64
N GLU A 270 20.68 -0.43 33.56
CA GLU A 270 22.02 -0.91 33.95
C GLU A 270 22.77 -1.53 32.76
N ARG A 271 22.04 -1.91 31.69
CA ARG A 271 22.58 -2.49 30.47
C ARG A 271 22.57 -1.49 29.29
N ASP A 272 22.38 -0.20 29.55
CA ASP A 272 22.32 0.83 28.49
C ASP A 272 23.48 0.68 27.52
N PRO A 273 23.22 0.55 26.21
CA PRO A 273 24.22 0.24 25.19
C PRO A 273 25.31 1.33 25.09
N ILE A 274 24.98 2.60 25.36
CA ILE A 274 25.89 3.73 25.21
C ILE A 274 26.98 3.70 26.30
N PRO A 275 26.67 3.77 27.61
CA PRO A 275 27.68 3.62 28.65
C PRO A 275 28.40 2.30 28.57
N ARG A 276 27.73 1.20 28.24
CA ARG A 276 28.33 -0.14 28.10
C ARG A 276 29.47 -0.16 27.07
N LEU A 277 29.26 0.43 25.89
CA LEU A 277 30.31 0.55 24.87
C LEU A 277 31.42 1.49 25.32
N ALA A 278 31.07 2.68 25.83
CA ALA A 278 32.03 3.69 26.26
C ALA A 278 32.96 3.18 27.36
N GLU A 279 32.44 2.56 28.42
CA GLU A 279 33.19 1.99 29.49
C GLU A 279 34.12 0.84 29.04
N TRP A 280 33.62 -0.02 28.13
CA TRP A 280 34.45 -1.07 27.57
C TRP A 280 35.60 -0.48 26.75
N MET A 281 35.37 0.55 25.94
CA MET A 281 36.40 1.24 25.17
C MET A 281 37.43 1.94 26.09
N GLN A 282 36.98 2.59 27.15
CA GLN A 282 37.86 3.22 28.14
C GLN A 282 38.77 2.20 28.81
N ARG A 283 38.21 1.11 29.33
CA ARG A 283 38.98 0.01 29.94
C ARG A 283 40.00 -0.63 28.99
N SER A 284 39.69 -0.62 27.70
CA SER A 284 40.53 -1.16 26.63
C SER A 284 41.52 -0.17 26.06
N GLY A 285 41.55 1.10 26.56
CA GLY A 285 42.41 2.19 26.05
C GLY A 285 42.03 2.67 24.65
N LEU A 286 40.79 2.44 24.22
CA LEU A 286 40.27 2.81 22.90
C LEU A 286 39.43 4.09 22.92
N LEU A 287 39.05 4.60 24.08
CA LEU A 287 38.40 5.87 24.30
C LEU A 287 39.24 6.67 25.32
N HIS A 288 39.75 7.81 24.94
CA HIS A 288 40.59 8.67 25.79
C HIS A 288 39.76 9.68 26.57
N GLU A 289 40.34 10.25 27.61
CA GLU A 289 39.71 11.30 28.42
C GLU A 289 39.33 12.50 27.55
N GLY A 290 38.11 13.02 27.72
CA GLY A 290 37.60 14.18 26.97
C GLY A 290 37.07 13.87 25.56
N GLU A 291 37.30 12.68 25.00
CA GLU A 291 36.80 12.35 23.64
C GLU A 291 35.29 12.15 23.59
N ARG A 292 34.70 11.57 24.61
CA ARG A 292 33.24 11.46 24.69
C ARG A 292 32.57 12.81 24.77
N GLU A 293 33.11 13.70 25.61
CA GLU A 293 32.63 15.06 25.79
C GLU A 293 32.79 15.87 24.47
N ALA A 294 33.86 15.65 23.72
CA ALA A 294 34.04 16.26 22.40
C ALA A 294 32.97 15.79 21.40
N LEU A 295 32.68 14.47 21.33
CA LEU A 295 31.61 13.91 20.50
C LEU A 295 30.24 14.47 20.89
N GLU A 296 29.93 14.52 22.18
CA GLU A 296 28.68 15.10 22.66
C GLU A 296 28.56 16.59 22.33
N GLY A 297 29.64 17.34 22.35
CA GLY A 297 29.69 18.74 21.95
C GLY A 297 29.43 18.95 20.45
N GLU A 298 30.01 18.12 19.59
CA GLU A 298 29.70 18.12 18.15
C GLU A 298 28.23 17.81 17.85
N ILE A 299 27.69 16.77 18.49
CA ILE A 299 26.30 16.37 18.33
C ILE A 299 25.36 17.45 18.83
N ALA A 300 25.65 18.09 19.97
CA ALA A 300 24.85 19.18 20.48
C ALA A 300 24.81 20.37 19.51
N ALA A 301 25.94 20.70 18.88
CA ALA A 301 26.00 21.76 17.88
C ALA A 301 25.17 21.43 16.62
N GLU A 302 25.26 20.17 16.09
CA GLU A 302 24.42 19.69 14.99
C GLU A 302 22.95 19.79 15.33
N LEU A 303 22.58 19.38 16.54
CA LEU A 303 21.21 19.35 17.00
C LEU A 303 20.60 20.76 17.17
N GLU A 304 21.32 21.67 17.79
CA GLU A 304 20.85 23.06 17.95
C GLU A 304 20.75 23.78 16.60
N GLN A 305 21.64 23.49 15.66
CA GLN A 305 21.52 23.97 14.30
C GLN A 305 20.25 23.43 13.63
N ALA A 306 19.98 22.13 13.72
CA ALA A 306 18.80 21.50 13.14
C ALA A 306 17.49 22.08 13.74
N VAL A 307 17.45 22.33 15.04
CA VAL A 307 16.32 23.00 15.71
C VAL A 307 16.13 24.41 15.19
N ALA A 308 17.22 25.21 15.10
CA ALA A 308 17.14 26.58 14.61
C ALA A 308 16.65 26.67 13.16
N GLU A 309 17.11 25.76 12.30
CA GLU A 309 16.67 25.66 10.90
C GLU A 309 15.19 25.26 10.81
N ALA A 310 14.74 24.27 11.60
CA ALA A 310 13.35 23.88 11.67
C ALA A 310 12.44 25.01 12.17
N GLU A 311 12.86 25.79 13.17
CA GLU A 311 12.10 26.94 13.66
C GLU A 311 12.00 28.06 12.61
N ALA A 312 13.07 28.30 11.85
CA ALA A 312 13.08 29.31 10.80
C ALA A 312 12.36 28.90 9.51
N ALA A 313 12.16 27.62 9.28
CA ALA A 313 11.55 27.10 8.07
C ALA A 313 10.06 27.48 7.96
N GLU A 314 9.59 27.59 6.73
CA GLU A 314 8.19 27.91 6.42
C GLU A 314 7.27 26.72 6.58
N TRP A 315 5.98 27.01 6.80
CA TRP A 315 4.91 26.03 6.71
C TRP A 315 4.52 25.80 5.25
N GLU A 316 4.02 24.61 4.94
CA GLU A 316 3.44 24.38 3.63
C GLU A 316 2.19 25.27 3.45
N PRO A 317 2.02 25.97 2.29
CA PRO A 317 0.86 26.84 2.07
C PRO A 317 -0.45 26.03 2.04
N GLU A 318 -1.54 26.58 2.61
CA GLU A 318 -2.87 25.94 2.56
C GLU A 318 -3.35 25.67 1.13
N ALA A 319 -2.93 26.47 0.16
CA ALA A 319 -3.25 26.28 -1.24
C ALA A 319 -2.73 24.96 -1.82
N SER A 320 -1.72 24.35 -1.19
CA SER A 320 -1.16 23.04 -1.58
C SER A 320 -1.86 21.85 -0.90
N LEU A 321 -2.94 22.08 -0.13
CA LEU A 321 -3.64 21.02 0.62
C LEU A 321 -3.97 19.78 -0.23
N LEU A 322 -4.43 20.00 -1.46
CA LEU A 322 -4.82 18.94 -2.39
C LEU A 322 -3.66 18.37 -3.22
N ASP A 323 -2.45 18.92 -3.07
CA ASP A 323 -1.26 18.38 -3.71
C ASP A 323 -0.92 17.01 -3.11
N HIS A 324 -0.28 16.17 -3.91
CA HIS A 324 0.15 14.83 -3.50
C HIS A 324 -0.98 13.85 -3.11
N VAL A 325 -2.24 14.13 -3.46
CA VAL A 325 -3.32 13.12 -3.42
C VAL A 325 -3.21 12.21 -4.65
N TYR A 326 -2.95 12.81 -5.80
CA TYR A 326 -2.66 12.11 -7.05
C TYR A 326 -1.41 12.71 -7.70
N ARG A 327 -0.54 11.84 -8.19
CA ARG A 327 0.56 12.25 -9.07
C ARG A 327 0.00 12.41 -10.48
N ALA A 328 0.33 13.52 -11.14
CA ALA A 328 -0.04 13.71 -12.54
C ALA A 328 0.57 12.58 -13.40
N PRO A 329 -0.21 11.95 -14.27
CA PRO A 329 0.34 10.95 -15.19
C PRO A 329 1.34 11.62 -16.13
N PRO A 330 2.37 10.88 -16.57
CA PRO A 330 3.24 11.34 -17.64
C PRO A 330 2.42 11.58 -18.91
N THR A 331 3.03 12.17 -19.91
CA THR A 331 2.39 12.34 -21.21
C THR A 331 1.83 10.99 -21.68
N TRP A 332 0.54 10.98 -22.06
CA TRP A 332 -0.15 9.78 -22.52
C TRP A 332 0.64 9.07 -23.61
N SER A 333 0.92 7.80 -23.39
CA SER A 333 1.47 6.92 -24.40
C SER A 333 0.35 6.01 -24.91
N PRO A 334 0.02 6.01 -26.20
CA PRO A 334 -0.97 5.10 -26.74
C PRO A 334 -0.56 3.65 -26.46
N PRO A 335 -1.53 2.72 -26.42
CA PRO A 335 -1.18 1.30 -26.34
C PRO A 335 -0.25 0.93 -27.50
N PRO A 336 0.59 -0.09 -27.30
CA PRO A 336 1.39 -0.63 -28.41
C PRO A 336 0.51 -0.93 -29.61
N PRO A 337 1.04 -0.81 -30.84
CA PRO A 337 0.30 -1.20 -32.02
C PRO A 337 -0.16 -2.64 -31.86
N ALA A 338 -1.47 -2.87 -31.91
CA ALA A 338 -2.02 -4.21 -31.90
C ALA A 338 -1.47 -4.97 -33.13
N ALA A 339 -1.12 -6.24 -32.94
CA ALA A 339 -0.74 -7.10 -34.08
C ALA A 339 -1.90 -7.26 -35.06
N GLU A 340 -3.13 -7.14 -34.54
CA GLU A 340 -4.35 -7.25 -35.35
C GLU A 340 -4.83 -5.86 -35.77
N THR A 341 -4.99 -5.68 -37.05
CA THR A 341 -5.58 -4.49 -37.67
C THR A 341 -7.05 -4.68 -38.02
N GLU A 342 -7.57 -5.89 -37.90
CA GLU A 342 -8.96 -6.26 -38.16
C GLU A 342 -9.72 -6.55 -36.86
N PRO A 343 -11.05 -6.39 -36.86
CA PRO A 343 -11.88 -6.75 -35.72
C PRO A 343 -11.79 -8.23 -35.35
N LEU A 344 -11.84 -8.53 -34.06
CA LEU A 344 -11.81 -9.89 -33.50
C LEU A 344 -13.15 -10.23 -32.87
N ASP A 345 -13.65 -11.42 -33.17
CA ASP A 345 -14.78 -12.01 -32.41
C ASP A 345 -14.23 -12.81 -31.22
N LEU A 346 -14.52 -12.38 -29.99
CA LEU A 346 -13.97 -12.97 -28.78
C LEU A 346 -14.83 -12.63 -27.56
N SER A 347 -14.55 -13.31 -26.44
CA SER A 347 -15.20 -13.04 -25.18
C SER A 347 -14.50 -11.92 -24.39
N PHE A 348 -15.22 -11.35 -23.43
CA PHE A 348 -14.70 -10.31 -22.53
C PHE A 348 -13.41 -10.74 -21.79
N ARG A 349 -13.36 -12.00 -21.28
CA ARG A 349 -12.13 -12.54 -20.65
C ARG A 349 -10.95 -12.64 -21.63
N GLU A 350 -11.22 -12.94 -22.90
CA GLU A 350 -10.18 -13.01 -23.93
C GLU A 350 -9.68 -11.63 -24.30
N ALA A 351 -10.55 -10.62 -24.29
CA ALA A 351 -10.15 -9.23 -24.44
C ALA A 351 -9.20 -8.79 -23.32
N PHE A 352 -9.51 -9.13 -22.05
CA PHE A 352 -8.60 -8.90 -20.94
C PHE A 352 -7.27 -9.62 -21.08
N ARG A 353 -7.31 -10.91 -21.46
CA ARG A 353 -6.10 -11.71 -21.68
C ARG A 353 -5.21 -11.10 -22.76
N LEU A 354 -5.78 -10.57 -23.84
CA LEU A 354 -5.00 -9.85 -24.85
C LEU A 354 -4.32 -8.61 -24.26
N GLY A 355 -5.02 -7.82 -23.47
CA GLY A 355 -4.43 -6.67 -22.77
C GLY A 355 -3.28 -7.05 -21.84
N LEU A 356 -3.39 -8.19 -21.12
CA LEU A 356 -2.31 -8.74 -20.29
C LEU A 356 -1.10 -9.16 -21.13
N ILE A 357 -1.34 -9.85 -22.24
CA ILE A 357 -0.27 -10.28 -23.18
C ILE A 357 0.48 -9.06 -23.68
N GLU A 358 -0.23 -8.06 -24.18
CA GLU A 358 0.36 -6.83 -24.71
C GLU A 358 1.19 -6.09 -23.67
N ALA A 359 0.68 -5.96 -22.44
CA ALA A 359 1.41 -5.33 -21.36
C ALA A 359 2.70 -6.07 -20.99
N LEU A 360 2.64 -7.41 -20.90
CA LEU A 360 3.80 -8.25 -20.58
C LEU A 360 4.85 -8.26 -21.69
N GLU A 361 4.46 -8.12 -22.94
CA GLU A 361 5.40 -8.07 -24.09
C GLU A 361 6.11 -6.73 -24.21
N HIS A 362 5.46 -5.64 -23.86
CA HIS A 362 5.97 -4.30 -24.14
C HIS A 362 6.69 -3.63 -22.95
N ASP A 363 6.50 -4.13 -21.72
CA ASP A 363 7.19 -3.61 -20.55
C ASP A 363 7.72 -4.76 -19.68
N GLU A 364 9.04 -4.91 -19.64
CA GLU A 364 9.72 -5.94 -18.86
C GLU A 364 9.49 -5.80 -17.36
N ARG A 365 9.09 -4.62 -16.88
CA ARG A 365 8.79 -4.35 -15.46
C ARG A 365 7.43 -4.92 -15.05
N VAL A 366 6.54 -5.20 -16.01
CA VAL A 366 5.20 -5.74 -15.75
C VAL A 366 5.30 -7.21 -15.38
N PHE A 367 4.68 -7.58 -14.28
CA PHE A 367 4.44 -8.97 -13.89
C PHE A 367 3.05 -9.12 -13.26
N LEU A 368 2.49 -10.32 -13.34
CA LEU A 368 1.19 -10.66 -12.74
C LEU A 368 1.42 -11.59 -11.55
N MET A 369 0.81 -11.30 -10.41
CA MET A 369 0.77 -12.21 -9.28
C MET A 369 -0.63 -12.30 -8.67
N GLY A 370 -0.94 -13.43 -8.11
CA GLY A 370 -2.22 -13.74 -7.49
C GLY A 370 -2.41 -15.24 -7.29
N GLU A 371 -3.53 -15.61 -6.73
CA GLU A 371 -3.87 -17.00 -6.42
C GLU A 371 -4.31 -17.75 -7.68
N ASP A 372 -3.75 -18.95 -7.90
CA ASP A 372 -4.11 -19.86 -9.00
C ASP A 372 -4.01 -19.26 -10.41
N ILE A 373 -3.23 -18.21 -10.61
CA ILE A 373 -3.13 -17.52 -11.90
C ILE A 373 -2.18 -18.20 -12.89
N GLY A 374 -1.24 -19.04 -12.40
CA GLY A 374 -0.24 -19.73 -13.19
C GLY A 374 -0.76 -21.02 -13.81
N HIS A 375 -0.46 -22.16 -13.18
CA HIS A 375 -0.82 -23.47 -13.72
C HIS A 375 -2.32 -23.70 -13.90
N TYR A 376 -3.14 -23.17 -13.00
CA TYR A 376 -4.60 -23.28 -13.12
C TYR A 376 -5.16 -22.33 -14.20
N GLY A 377 -4.50 -21.19 -14.43
CA GLY A 377 -4.87 -20.20 -15.45
C GLY A 377 -5.94 -19.22 -15.01
N GLY A 378 -6.07 -19.01 -13.70
CA GLY A 378 -7.03 -18.10 -13.07
C GLY A 378 -8.45 -18.67 -12.96
N CYS A 379 -9.17 -18.32 -11.90
CA CYS A 379 -10.53 -18.81 -11.64
C CYS A 379 -11.52 -18.51 -12.76
N TYR A 380 -11.27 -17.46 -13.52
CA TYR A 380 -12.08 -17.05 -14.68
C TYR A 380 -11.37 -17.25 -16.02
N ALA A 381 -10.23 -17.97 -16.01
CA ALA A 381 -9.40 -18.28 -17.18
C ALA A 381 -8.86 -17.04 -17.93
N VAL A 382 -8.72 -15.92 -17.25
CA VAL A 382 -8.13 -14.70 -17.83
C VAL A 382 -6.63 -14.86 -18.05
N SER A 383 -5.91 -15.51 -17.12
CA SER A 383 -4.45 -15.73 -17.18
C SER A 383 -4.03 -17.04 -17.84
N ARG A 384 -4.99 -17.81 -18.43
CA ARG A 384 -4.69 -19.10 -19.08
C ARG A 384 -3.63 -18.96 -20.16
N GLY A 385 -2.57 -19.79 -20.07
CA GLY A 385 -1.48 -19.84 -21.06
C GLY A 385 -0.41 -18.77 -20.88
N LEU A 386 -0.56 -17.87 -19.88
CA LEU A 386 0.45 -16.82 -19.65
C LEU A 386 1.71 -17.39 -19.00
N LEU A 387 1.59 -18.37 -18.10
CA LEU A 387 2.74 -18.98 -17.44
C LEU A 387 3.67 -19.65 -18.46
N GLU A 388 3.13 -20.39 -19.42
CA GLU A 388 3.88 -21.07 -20.47
C GLU A 388 4.59 -20.07 -21.39
N ARG A 389 3.99 -18.90 -21.59
CA ARG A 389 4.53 -17.87 -22.49
C ARG A 389 5.58 -16.98 -21.84
N PHE A 390 5.38 -16.58 -20.58
CA PHE A 390 6.19 -15.56 -19.91
C PHE A 390 7.03 -16.07 -18.74
N GLY A 391 6.80 -17.31 -18.31
CA GLY A 391 7.55 -17.95 -17.23
C GLY A 391 7.11 -17.54 -15.81
N PRO A 392 7.60 -18.26 -14.78
CA PRO A 392 7.15 -18.11 -13.40
C PRO A 392 7.65 -16.83 -12.70
N GLU A 393 8.61 -16.13 -13.27
CA GLU A 393 9.05 -14.84 -12.74
C GLU A 393 8.10 -13.71 -13.10
N ARG A 394 7.44 -13.81 -14.27
CA ARG A 394 6.49 -12.83 -14.77
C ARG A 394 5.03 -13.18 -14.42
N ILE A 395 4.72 -14.48 -14.25
CA ILE A 395 3.40 -14.99 -13.87
C ILE A 395 3.58 -15.81 -12.59
N ARG A 396 3.17 -15.23 -11.46
CA ARG A 396 3.56 -15.73 -10.14
C ARG A 396 2.35 -16.14 -9.33
N ASP A 397 2.18 -17.45 -9.12
CA ASP A 397 1.23 -17.95 -8.14
C ASP A 397 1.62 -17.52 -6.73
N THR A 398 0.64 -17.10 -5.94
CA THR A 398 0.79 -16.75 -4.52
C THR A 398 0.09 -17.78 -3.63
N PRO A 399 0.54 -17.97 -2.39
CA PRO A 399 -0.31 -18.61 -1.38
C PRO A 399 -1.54 -17.73 -1.07
N LEU A 400 -2.53 -18.32 -0.38
CA LEU A 400 -3.68 -17.59 0.19
C LEU A 400 -3.18 -16.61 1.26
N SER A 401 -2.98 -15.36 0.89
CA SER A 401 -2.39 -14.33 1.73
C SER A 401 -2.59 -12.94 1.11
N GLU A 402 -3.84 -12.51 0.98
CA GLU A 402 -4.21 -11.31 0.23
C GLU A 402 -3.58 -10.04 0.80
N ASN A 403 -3.41 -9.95 2.11
CA ASN A 403 -2.67 -8.85 2.73
C ASN A 403 -1.18 -8.88 2.31
N GLY A 404 -0.53 -10.04 2.45
CA GLY A 404 0.90 -10.21 2.15
C GLY A 404 1.24 -9.95 0.69
N PHE A 405 0.53 -10.57 -0.25
CA PHE A 405 0.88 -10.39 -1.67
C PHE A 405 0.42 -9.03 -2.22
N THR A 406 -0.66 -8.43 -1.71
CA THR A 406 -1.03 -7.07 -2.10
C THR A 406 0.01 -6.05 -1.62
N GLY A 407 0.45 -6.16 -0.37
CA GLY A 407 1.54 -5.33 0.15
C GLY A 407 2.86 -5.56 -0.58
N ALA A 408 3.17 -6.81 -0.97
CA ALA A 408 4.31 -7.10 -1.83
C ALA A 408 4.17 -6.45 -3.22
N GLY A 409 2.97 -6.34 -3.77
CA GLY A 409 2.69 -5.57 -4.98
C GLY A 409 3.02 -4.09 -4.81
N ILE A 410 2.59 -3.50 -3.69
CA ILE A 410 2.91 -2.10 -3.37
C ILE A 410 4.43 -1.90 -3.26
N GLY A 411 5.11 -2.76 -2.48
CA GLY A 411 6.56 -2.71 -2.33
C GLY A 411 7.29 -2.89 -3.66
N ALA A 412 6.81 -3.77 -4.53
CA ALA A 412 7.38 -3.95 -5.87
C ALA A 412 7.21 -2.70 -6.75
N ALA A 413 6.06 -2.03 -6.65
CA ALA A 413 5.83 -0.76 -7.34
C ALA A 413 6.79 0.35 -6.84
N LEU A 414 7.03 0.42 -5.52
CA LEU A 414 8.04 1.31 -4.92
C LEU A 414 9.46 0.96 -5.39
N GLY A 415 9.74 -0.32 -5.67
CA GLY A 415 10.98 -0.85 -6.24
C GLY A 415 11.10 -0.70 -7.76
N GLU A 416 10.26 0.14 -8.38
CA GLU A 416 10.26 0.47 -9.83
C GLU A 416 9.68 -0.61 -10.76
N ALA A 417 9.10 -1.69 -10.23
CA ALA A 417 8.33 -2.64 -11.02
C ALA A 417 6.95 -2.08 -11.41
N ARG A 418 6.23 -2.80 -12.26
CA ARG A 418 4.85 -2.51 -12.68
C ARG A 418 3.97 -3.72 -12.38
N PRO A 419 3.65 -3.98 -11.11
CA PRO A 419 2.89 -5.14 -10.71
C PRO A 419 1.42 -5.03 -11.11
N ILE A 420 0.88 -6.18 -11.53
CA ILE A 420 -0.56 -6.45 -11.59
C ILE A 420 -0.84 -7.47 -10.50
N VAL A 421 -1.67 -7.10 -9.53
CA VAL A 421 -2.13 -8.00 -8.47
C VAL A 421 -3.55 -8.46 -8.81
N GLU A 422 -3.75 -9.77 -8.93
CA GLU A 422 -5.07 -10.35 -9.07
C GLU A 422 -5.58 -10.84 -7.72
N ILE A 423 -6.70 -10.29 -7.27
CA ILE A 423 -7.49 -10.80 -6.13
C ILE A 423 -8.68 -11.55 -6.71
N MET A 424 -8.87 -12.79 -6.30
CA MET A 424 -9.82 -13.72 -6.91
C MET A 424 -11.25 -13.17 -6.99
N THR A 425 -11.72 -12.50 -5.94
CA THR A 425 -13.01 -11.80 -5.89
C THR A 425 -12.97 -10.61 -4.94
N VAL A 426 -13.83 -9.63 -5.18
CA VAL A 426 -13.95 -8.43 -4.34
C VAL A 426 -14.21 -8.75 -2.86
N ASN A 427 -14.89 -9.84 -2.55
CA ASN A 427 -15.12 -10.28 -1.17
C ASN A 427 -13.79 -10.58 -0.44
N PHE A 428 -12.78 -11.11 -1.13
CA PHE A 428 -11.47 -11.45 -0.55
C PHE A 428 -10.55 -10.23 -0.49
N SER A 429 -10.82 -9.19 -1.27
CA SER A 429 -10.09 -7.94 -1.17
C SER A 429 -10.21 -7.26 0.21
N LEU A 430 -11.22 -7.65 0.99
CA LEU A 430 -11.39 -7.17 2.37
C LEU A 430 -10.23 -7.61 3.27
N LEU A 431 -9.57 -8.74 2.98
CA LEU A 431 -8.37 -9.19 3.68
C LEU A 431 -7.14 -8.32 3.33
N ALA A 432 -7.14 -7.67 2.16
CA ALA A 432 -6.09 -6.77 1.71
C ALA A 432 -6.42 -5.27 1.95
N MET A 433 -7.57 -4.97 2.58
CA MET A 433 -8.07 -3.61 2.72
C MET A 433 -7.07 -2.66 3.39
N ASP A 434 -6.33 -3.15 4.40
CA ASP A 434 -5.28 -2.37 5.05
C ASP A 434 -4.21 -1.91 4.04
N GLN A 435 -3.68 -2.81 3.25
CA GLN A 435 -2.64 -2.49 2.26
C GLN A 435 -3.15 -1.54 1.17
N ILE A 436 -4.40 -1.71 0.74
CA ILE A 436 -5.00 -0.85 -0.29
C ILE A 436 -5.25 0.55 0.25
N VAL A 437 -5.84 0.67 1.45
CA VAL A 437 -6.30 1.95 2.00
C VAL A 437 -5.20 2.67 2.76
N ASN A 438 -4.52 1.99 3.71
CA ASN A 438 -3.53 2.62 4.57
C ASN A 438 -2.15 2.73 3.92
N SER A 439 -1.82 1.89 2.92
CA SER A 439 -0.53 1.94 2.24
C SER A 439 -0.66 2.51 0.82
N ALA A 440 -1.31 1.81 -0.13
CA ALA A 440 -1.32 2.24 -1.52
C ALA A 440 -1.91 3.64 -1.71
N ALA A 441 -3.06 3.93 -1.09
CA ALA A 441 -3.77 5.19 -1.26
C ALA A 441 -3.08 6.39 -0.61
N THR A 442 -2.31 6.19 0.48
CA THR A 442 -1.81 7.28 1.32
C THR A 442 -0.32 7.58 1.15
N LEU A 443 0.48 6.63 0.63
CA LEU A 443 1.94 6.77 0.52
C LEU A 443 2.39 8.03 -0.21
N LEU A 444 1.74 8.39 -1.33
CA LEU A 444 2.08 9.60 -2.07
C LEU A 444 1.93 10.86 -1.19
N HIS A 445 0.85 10.93 -0.43
CA HIS A 445 0.55 12.05 0.45
C HIS A 445 1.49 12.08 1.66
N MET A 446 1.64 10.94 2.37
CA MET A 446 2.47 10.84 3.56
C MET A 446 3.95 11.12 3.27
N SER A 447 4.44 10.75 2.10
CA SER A 447 5.81 11.01 1.66
C SER A 447 6.03 12.41 1.05
N GLY A 448 5.06 13.31 1.15
CA GLY A 448 5.17 14.65 0.54
C GLY A 448 5.37 14.61 -0.98
N GLY A 449 4.87 13.57 -1.65
CA GLY A 449 4.98 13.39 -3.10
C GLY A 449 6.20 12.60 -3.57
N GLU A 450 7.04 12.10 -2.67
CA GLU A 450 8.26 11.34 -3.04
C GLU A 450 7.92 9.99 -3.69
N PHE A 451 6.99 9.23 -3.10
CA PHE A 451 6.64 7.88 -3.53
C PHE A 451 5.27 7.80 -4.20
N GLY A 452 5.23 7.58 -5.51
CA GLY A 452 4.04 7.10 -6.20
C GLY A 452 3.93 5.58 -6.11
N VAL A 453 2.72 5.04 -6.23
CA VAL A 453 2.46 3.60 -6.21
C VAL A 453 1.82 3.19 -7.54
N PRO A 454 2.61 2.98 -8.61
CA PRO A 454 2.11 2.55 -9.92
C PRO A 454 1.75 1.04 -9.90
N LEU A 455 0.66 0.72 -9.25
CA LEU A 455 0.14 -0.62 -9.02
C LEU A 455 -1.23 -0.78 -9.69
N VAL A 456 -1.47 -1.88 -10.37
CA VAL A 456 -2.80 -2.28 -10.80
C VAL A 456 -3.28 -3.45 -9.94
N ILE A 457 -4.45 -3.30 -9.32
CA ILE A 457 -5.14 -4.40 -8.63
C ILE A 457 -6.40 -4.71 -9.46
N ARG A 458 -6.51 -5.94 -9.96
CA ARG A 458 -7.71 -6.40 -10.67
C ARG A 458 -8.44 -7.45 -9.85
N MET A 459 -9.76 -7.43 -9.89
CA MET A 459 -10.58 -8.39 -9.15
C MET A 459 -11.94 -8.61 -9.79
N ALA A 460 -12.45 -9.83 -9.63
CA ALA A 460 -13.80 -10.13 -10.02
C ALA A 460 -14.81 -9.52 -9.04
N THR A 461 -15.95 -9.07 -9.53
CA THR A 461 -17.02 -8.45 -8.73
C THR A 461 -18.41 -8.86 -9.23
N GLY A 462 -19.42 -8.58 -8.43
CA GLY A 462 -20.83 -8.73 -8.80
C GLY A 462 -21.42 -10.11 -8.59
N ALA A 463 -22.72 -10.18 -8.82
CA ALA A 463 -23.56 -11.36 -8.61
C ALA A 463 -24.05 -11.99 -9.93
N GLY A 464 -24.94 -12.99 -9.84
CA GLY A 464 -25.58 -13.66 -10.99
C GLY A 464 -25.10 -15.10 -11.24
N ARG A 465 -24.19 -15.63 -10.39
CA ARG A 465 -23.65 -16.98 -10.53
C ARG A 465 -24.10 -17.98 -9.47
N GLN A 466 -25.03 -17.59 -8.62
CA GLN A 466 -25.54 -18.42 -7.52
C GLN A 466 -24.46 -18.92 -6.56
N VAL A 467 -23.54 -18.03 -6.16
CA VAL A 467 -22.41 -18.35 -5.27
C VAL A 467 -22.57 -17.75 -3.86
N ALA A 468 -23.76 -17.21 -3.57
CA ALA A 468 -24.16 -16.67 -2.27
C ALA A 468 -23.31 -15.47 -1.79
N ALA A 469 -23.59 -15.03 -0.55
CA ALA A 469 -23.18 -13.73 -0.01
C ALA A 469 -21.66 -13.46 -0.03
N GLN A 470 -20.81 -14.46 0.26
CA GLN A 470 -19.36 -14.26 0.34
C GLN A 470 -18.64 -14.26 -1.02
N HIS A 471 -19.38 -14.34 -2.15
CA HIS A 471 -18.81 -14.37 -3.51
C HIS A 471 -19.62 -13.56 -4.53
N SER A 472 -20.55 -12.70 -4.07
CA SER A 472 -21.53 -12.05 -4.96
C SER A 472 -21.76 -10.58 -4.66
N HIS A 473 -20.85 -9.92 -3.96
CA HIS A 473 -21.04 -8.51 -3.64
C HIS A 473 -20.42 -7.60 -4.71
N SER A 474 -20.95 -6.38 -4.80
CA SER A 474 -20.44 -5.27 -5.59
C SER A 474 -19.97 -4.18 -4.61
N LEU A 475 -18.66 -4.10 -4.37
CA LEU A 475 -18.05 -3.23 -3.35
C LEU A 475 -17.20 -2.11 -3.94
N GLU A 476 -17.34 -1.80 -5.23
CA GLU A 476 -16.57 -0.78 -5.95
C GLU A 476 -16.64 0.58 -5.27
N HIS A 477 -17.82 0.92 -4.72
CA HIS A 477 -18.07 2.19 -4.04
C HIS A 477 -17.28 2.35 -2.73
N TRP A 478 -16.88 1.27 -2.05
CA TRP A 478 -16.02 1.33 -0.87
C TRP A 478 -14.65 1.87 -1.23
N TYR A 479 -14.11 1.46 -2.37
CA TYR A 479 -12.82 1.91 -2.89
C TYR A 479 -12.93 3.28 -3.58
N ALA A 480 -14.03 3.54 -4.26
CA ALA A 480 -14.30 4.84 -4.86
C ALA A 480 -14.45 5.97 -3.83
N HIS A 481 -14.74 5.65 -2.57
CA HIS A 481 -14.75 6.60 -1.45
C HIS A 481 -13.34 7.08 -1.07
N VAL A 482 -12.28 6.28 -1.28
CA VAL A 482 -10.93 6.53 -0.75
C VAL A 482 -10.12 7.47 -1.67
N PRO A 483 -9.67 8.65 -1.17
CA PRO A 483 -8.74 9.50 -1.91
C PRO A 483 -7.41 8.78 -2.16
N GLY A 484 -6.77 9.09 -3.31
CA GLY A 484 -5.51 8.46 -3.71
C GLY A 484 -5.68 7.21 -4.57
N LEU A 485 -6.85 6.57 -4.57
CA LEU A 485 -7.15 5.44 -5.46
C LEU A 485 -7.80 5.90 -6.76
N LYS A 486 -7.54 5.19 -7.85
CA LYS A 486 -8.34 5.22 -9.07
C LYS A 486 -9.15 3.93 -9.19
N VAL A 487 -10.42 4.04 -9.58
CA VAL A 487 -11.36 2.91 -9.62
C VAL A 487 -12.00 2.82 -10.98
N LEU A 488 -11.83 1.69 -11.65
CA LEU A 488 -12.31 1.40 -13.00
C LEU A 488 -13.28 0.22 -12.99
N ALA A 489 -14.33 0.30 -13.80
CA ALA A 489 -15.32 -0.77 -13.98
C ALA A 489 -15.62 -0.96 -15.47
N PRO A 490 -14.80 -1.72 -16.22
CA PRO A 490 -14.99 -1.95 -17.64
C PRO A 490 -16.31 -2.67 -17.93
N GLY A 491 -17.06 -2.15 -18.92
CA GLY A 491 -18.35 -2.73 -19.35
C GLY A 491 -18.34 -3.28 -20.77
N THR A 492 -17.28 -3.04 -21.57
CA THR A 492 -17.17 -3.44 -22.98
C THR A 492 -15.87 -4.19 -23.26
N LEU A 493 -15.79 -4.85 -24.43
CA LEU A 493 -14.58 -5.55 -24.87
C LEU A 493 -13.41 -4.59 -25.08
N GLN A 494 -13.68 -3.37 -25.58
CA GLN A 494 -12.66 -2.34 -25.74
C GLN A 494 -12.11 -1.90 -24.38
N ASP A 495 -12.99 -1.69 -23.39
CA ASP A 495 -12.56 -1.34 -22.06
C ASP A 495 -11.74 -2.47 -21.43
N ALA A 496 -12.17 -3.72 -21.58
CA ALA A 496 -11.48 -4.91 -21.07
C ALA A 496 -10.03 -5.03 -21.63
N ARG A 497 -9.84 -4.76 -22.92
CA ARG A 497 -8.51 -4.83 -23.55
C ARG A 497 -7.62 -3.65 -23.19
N TYR A 498 -8.15 -2.42 -23.31
CA TYR A 498 -7.31 -1.22 -23.38
C TYR A 498 -7.20 -0.44 -22.06
N MET A 499 -8.09 -0.66 -21.08
CA MET A 499 -7.98 0.02 -19.76
C MET A 499 -6.76 -0.42 -18.98
N LEU A 500 -6.36 -1.69 -19.09
CA LEU A 500 -5.19 -2.22 -18.38
C LEU A 500 -3.91 -1.46 -18.76
N TRP A 501 -3.69 -1.22 -20.05
CA TRP A 501 -2.52 -0.45 -20.49
C TRP A 501 -2.53 0.98 -19.93
N ALA A 502 -3.69 1.63 -19.99
CA ALA A 502 -3.86 2.97 -19.42
C ALA A 502 -3.62 2.99 -17.90
N ALA A 503 -4.09 1.97 -17.19
CA ALA A 503 -3.87 1.80 -15.76
C ALA A 503 -2.39 1.60 -15.41
N LEU A 504 -1.66 0.81 -16.18
CA LEU A 504 -0.22 0.58 -16.00
C LEU A 504 0.64 1.81 -16.29
N GLN A 505 0.15 2.77 -17.11
CA GLN A 505 0.83 4.05 -17.33
C GLN A 505 0.56 5.06 -16.22
N ASP A 506 -0.44 4.83 -15.37
CA ASP A 506 -0.77 5.72 -14.28
C ASP A 506 0.24 5.57 -13.12
N PRO A 507 0.76 6.67 -12.55
CA PRO A 507 1.68 6.62 -11.42
C PRO A 507 0.98 6.41 -10.07
N ASN A 508 -0.35 6.31 -10.06
CA ASN A 508 -1.16 6.10 -8.87
C ASN A 508 -1.72 4.68 -8.84
N PRO A 509 -2.16 4.17 -7.69
CA PRO A 509 -2.80 2.86 -7.62
C PRO A 509 -4.15 2.85 -8.35
N VAL A 510 -4.34 1.86 -9.22
CA VAL A 510 -5.55 1.68 -10.03
C VAL A 510 -6.19 0.34 -9.71
N LEU A 511 -7.47 0.36 -9.33
CA LEU A 511 -8.27 -0.84 -9.11
C LEU A 511 -9.20 -1.05 -10.30
N ILE A 512 -9.25 -2.30 -10.83
CA ILE A 512 -10.11 -2.69 -11.95
C ILE A 512 -11.08 -3.77 -11.46
N PHE A 513 -12.37 -3.46 -11.51
CA PHE A 513 -13.45 -4.34 -11.09
C PHE A 513 -14.09 -5.00 -12.32
N GLU A 514 -13.90 -6.31 -12.46
CA GLU A 514 -14.32 -7.12 -13.61
C GLU A 514 -15.58 -7.89 -13.25
N HIS A 515 -16.73 -7.49 -13.79
CA HIS A 515 -17.98 -8.12 -13.43
C HIS A 515 -18.07 -9.56 -13.94
N VAL A 516 -18.39 -10.50 -13.04
CA VAL A 516 -18.39 -11.96 -13.30
C VAL A 516 -19.29 -12.39 -14.47
N MET A 517 -20.39 -11.68 -14.71
CA MET A 517 -21.33 -12.00 -15.79
C MET A 517 -20.83 -11.54 -17.16
N LEU A 518 -19.83 -10.68 -17.22
CA LEU A 518 -19.25 -10.20 -18.49
C LEU A 518 -18.22 -11.17 -19.07
N TYR A 519 -17.52 -11.97 -18.26
CA TYR A 519 -16.40 -12.81 -18.73
C TYR A 519 -16.73 -13.71 -19.93
N ASN A 520 -17.95 -14.27 -19.97
CA ASN A 520 -18.41 -15.14 -21.07
C ASN A 520 -19.19 -14.39 -22.15
N ARG A 521 -19.34 -13.07 -22.04
CA ARG A 521 -20.05 -12.28 -23.03
C ARG A 521 -19.17 -12.15 -24.28
N GLU A 522 -19.67 -12.67 -25.38
CA GLU A 522 -19.03 -12.58 -26.69
C GLU A 522 -19.43 -11.30 -27.42
N GLY A 523 -18.56 -10.85 -28.30
CA GLY A 523 -18.80 -9.69 -29.15
C GLY A 523 -17.62 -9.41 -30.06
N ARG A 524 -17.79 -8.36 -30.86
CA ARG A 524 -16.80 -7.91 -31.81
C ARG A 524 -15.93 -6.81 -31.17
N LEU A 525 -14.65 -7.07 -31.05
CA LEU A 525 -13.65 -6.14 -30.59
C LEU A 525 -13.08 -5.36 -31.77
N GLU A 526 -13.43 -4.10 -31.88
CA GLU A 526 -12.84 -3.19 -32.89
C GLU A 526 -11.47 -2.70 -32.41
N PRO A 527 -10.49 -2.60 -33.32
CA PRO A 527 -9.20 -2.00 -32.98
C PRO A 527 -9.34 -0.56 -32.51
N LEU A 528 -8.64 -0.18 -31.46
CA LEU A 528 -8.67 1.16 -30.86
C LEU A 528 -7.23 1.68 -30.65
N PRO A 529 -6.54 2.11 -31.74
CA PRO A 529 -5.13 2.48 -31.68
C PRO A 529 -4.80 3.59 -30.68
N GLN A 530 -5.75 4.48 -30.38
CA GLN A 530 -5.61 5.55 -29.39
C GLN A 530 -5.82 5.05 -27.94
N GLY A 531 -6.28 3.79 -27.76
CA GLY A 531 -6.62 3.27 -26.44
C GLY A 531 -7.85 3.92 -25.79
N VAL A 532 -8.04 3.70 -24.50
CA VAL A 532 -9.16 4.18 -23.69
C VAL A 532 -8.67 5.23 -22.72
N ASP A 533 -9.32 6.40 -22.68
CA ASP A 533 -9.07 7.41 -21.65
C ASP A 533 -9.77 7.00 -20.34
N ILE A 534 -8.99 6.63 -19.34
CA ILE A 534 -9.47 6.25 -18.00
C ILE A 534 -9.82 7.45 -17.11
N ARG A 535 -10.05 8.61 -17.68
CA ARG A 535 -10.51 9.83 -16.97
C ARG A 535 -11.92 10.24 -17.40
N ARG A 536 -12.51 9.55 -18.39
CA ARG A 536 -13.76 9.92 -19.04
C ARG A 536 -14.79 8.83 -19.02
N ALA A 537 -16.04 9.22 -18.75
CA ALA A 537 -17.21 8.40 -19.06
C ALA A 537 -17.41 8.29 -20.58
N ALA A 538 -18.22 7.32 -21.01
CA ALA A 538 -18.54 7.13 -22.42
C ALA A 538 -20.07 7.19 -22.64
N ILE A 539 -20.48 7.94 -23.68
CA ILE A 539 -21.86 7.83 -24.17
C ILE A 539 -21.93 6.62 -25.09
N ARG A 540 -22.61 5.56 -24.63
CA ARG A 540 -22.75 4.32 -25.41
C ARG A 540 -23.94 4.35 -26.36
N ARG A 541 -24.97 5.09 -26.01
CA ARG A 541 -26.13 5.37 -26.84
C ARG A 541 -26.49 6.85 -26.70
N PRO A 542 -26.57 7.64 -27.79
CA PRO A 542 -27.04 8.99 -27.71
C PRO A 542 -28.56 9.00 -27.45
N GLY A 543 -29.06 10.04 -26.75
CA GLY A 543 -30.48 10.22 -26.45
C GLY A 543 -30.78 11.67 -26.06
N ARG A 544 -32.05 12.00 -25.86
CA ARG A 544 -32.50 13.35 -25.57
C ARG A 544 -33.60 13.44 -24.50
N ASP A 545 -34.25 12.34 -24.17
CA ASP A 545 -35.43 12.34 -23.32
C ASP A 545 -35.14 11.94 -21.87
N LEU A 546 -34.08 11.10 -21.64
CA LEU A 546 -33.70 10.53 -20.37
C LEU A 546 -32.23 10.13 -20.38
N SER A 547 -31.49 10.38 -19.30
CA SER A 547 -30.16 9.78 -19.06
C SER A 547 -30.26 8.51 -18.22
N LEU A 548 -29.78 7.39 -18.74
CA LEU A 548 -29.52 6.15 -18.02
C LEU A 548 -28.04 6.08 -17.69
N ILE A 549 -27.68 6.24 -16.42
CA ILE A 549 -26.29 6.30 -15.94
C ILE A 549 -25.95 4.97 -15.28
N THR A 550 -24.88 4.32 -15.71
CA THR A 550 -24.52 2.98 -15.25
C THR A 550 -23.03 2.69 -15.38
N TYR A 551 -22.59 1.49 -14.97
CA TYR A 551 -21.23 0.99 -15.16
C TYR A 551 -21.16 -0.55 -15.11
N GLY A 552 -20.02 -1.10 -15.54
CA GLY A 552 -19.65 -2.52 -15.37
C GLY A 552 -20.73 -3.49 -15.80
N GLY A 553 -21.14 -4.40 -14.91
CA GLY A 553 -22.12 -5.45 -15.19
C GLY A 553 -23.54 -4.99 -15.49
N SER A 554 -23.91 -3.81 -15.04
CA SER A 554 -25.23 -3.25 -15.31
C SER A 554 -25.37 -2.62 -16.70
N LEU A 555 -24.26 -2.35 -17.40
CA LEU A 555 -24.28 -1.71 -18.72
C LEU A 555 -25.10 -2.50 -19.76
N PRO A 556 -24.96 -3.83 -19.91
CA PRO A 556 -25.77 -4.59 -20.88
C PRO A 556 -27.27 -4.50 -20.65
N LYS A 557 -27.72 -4.61 -19.39
CA LYS A 557 -29.13 -4.51 -19.01
C LYS A 557 -29.67 -3.10 -19.29
N THR A 558 -28.82 -2.07 -19.04
CA THR A 558 -29.18 -0.67 -19.29
C THR A 558 -29.33 -0.38 -20.79
N LEU A 559 -28.46 -0.95 -21.62
CA LEU A 559 -28.57 -0.85 -23.08
C LEU A 559 -29.84 -1.54 -23.59
N GLU A 560 -30.15 -2.74 -23.09
CA GLU A 560 -31.37 -3.46 -23.42
C GLU A 560 -32.63 -2.66 -23.03
N ALA A 561 -32.64 -2.06 -21.84
CA ALA A 561 -33.72 -1.19 -21.40
C ALA A 561 -33.86 0.05 -22.31
N ALA A 562 -32.75 0.67 -22.74
CA ALA A 562 -32.76 1.79 -23.66
C ALA A 562 -33.33 1.44 -25.02
N GLU A 563 -33.06 0.24 -25.55
CA GLU A 563 -33.64 -0.24 -26.81
C GLU A 563 -35.16 -0.48 -26.66
N ALA A 564 -35.60 -1.07 -25.53
CA ALA A 564 -37.04 -1.25 -25.26
C ALA A 564 -37.76 0.11 -25.16
N LEU A 565 -37.18 1.11 -24.47
CA LEU A 565 -37.73 2.48 -24.37
C LEU A 565 -37.84 3.17 -25.72
N ALA A 566 -36.87 2.94 -26.63
CA ALA A 566 -36.94 3.47 -27.99
C ALA A 566 -38.19 2.94 -28.77
N GLY A 567 -38.53 1.65 -28.53
CA GLY A 567 -39.78 1.08 -29.04
C GLY A 567 -41.06 1.78 -28.51
N GLU A 568 -40.97 2.43 -27.35
CA GLU A 568 -42.03 3.25 -26.74
C GLU A 568 -41.95 4.73 -27.13
N GLY A 569 -40.98 5.13 -27.96
CA GLY A 569 -40.76 6.50 -28.40
C GLY A 569 -39.93 7.35 -27.43
N ILE A 570 -39.23 6.73 -26.46
CA ILE A 570 -38.37 7.42 -25.50
C ILE A 570 -36.91 7.19 -25.89
N GLU A 571 -36.21 8.26 -26.30
CA GLU A 571 -34.81 8.20 -26.69
C GLU A 571 -33.89 8.43 -25.51
N ALA A 572 -33.56 7.33 -24.83
CA ALA A 572 -32.68 7.33 -23.65
C ALA A 572 -31.20 7.42 -24.05
N GLU A 573 -30.46 8.36 -23.44
CA GLU A 573 -29.01 8.44 -23.52
C GLU A 573 -28.40 7.47 -22.48
N VAL A 574 -27.49 6.58 -22.89
CA VAL A 574 -26.78 5.67 -21.97
C VAL A 574 -25.39 6.18 -21.69
N VAL A 575 -25.15 6.59 -20.46
CA VAL A 575 -23.86 7.04 -19.93
C VAL A 575 -23.20 5.89 -19.18
N ASP A 576 -22.13 5.35 -19.74
CA ASP A 576 -21.27 4.36 -19.07
C ASP A 576 -20.15 5.10 -18.34
N LEU A 577 -20.17 5.05 -17.03
CA LEU A 577 -19.19 5.73 -16.18
C LEU A 577 -17.76 5.23 -16.46
N ARG A 578 -17.55 3.94 -16.56
CA ARG A 578 -16.25 3.26 -16.71
C ARG A 578 -15.22 3.58 -15.63
N VAL A 579 -15.19 4.84 -15.19
CA VAL A 579 -14.29 5.38 -14.17
C VAL A 579 -15.13 5.86 -12.99
N LEU A 580 -15.01 5.19 -11.87
CA LEU A 580 -15.79 5.47 -10.67
C LEU A 580 -15.07 6.46 -9.74
N ARG A 581 -13.73 6.51 -9.86
CA ARG A 581 -12.92 7.52 -9.19
C ARG A 581 -11.66 7.83 -10.02
N PRO A 582 -11.38 9.11 -10.30
CA PRO A 582 -12.31 10.25 -10.13
C PRO A 582 -13.51 10.16 -11.09
N LEU A 583 -14.71 10.59 -10.66
CA LEU A 583 -15.89 10.65 -11.52
C LEU A 583 -15.76 11.73 -12.59
N ASP A 584 -16.21 11.44 -13.81
CA ASP A 584 -16.37 12.45 -14.88
C ASP A 584 -17.68 13.22 -14.70
N THR A 585 -17.70 14.12 -13.72
CA THR A 585 -18.86 14.94 -13.39
C THR A 585 -19.30 15.83 -14.55
N ALA A 586 -18.35 16.29 -15.39
CA ALA A 586 -18.65 17.12 -16.54
C ALA A 586 -19.54 16.39 -17.57
N THR A 587 -19.25 15.11 -17.85
CA THR A 587 -20.09 14.30 -18.73
C THR A 587 -21.48 14.06 -18.13
N LEU A 588 -21.59 13.82 -16.83
CA LEU A 588 -22.85 13.61 -16.11
C LEU A 588 -23.74 14.86 -16.18
N VAL A 589 -23.18 16.01 -15.83
CA VAL A 589 -23.91 17.31 -15.89
C VAL A 589 -24.32 17.65 -17.31
N ALA A 590 -23.45 17.45 -18.31
CA ALA A 590 -23.74 17.68 -19.70
C ALA A 590 -24.85 16.74 -20.24
N SER A 591 -24.88 15.50 -19.82
CA SER A 591 -25.93 14.53 -20.16
C SER A 591 -27.28 15.00 -19.61
N LEU A 592 -27.36 15.29 -18.30
CA LEU A 592 -28.58 15.78 -17.68
C LEU A 592 -29.07 17.09 -18.27
N GLY A 593 -28.15 18.00 -18.65
CA GLY A 593 -28.51 19.27 -19.33
C GLY A 593 -29.16 19.09 -20.70
N ARG A 594 -29.01 17.91 -21.33
CA ARG A 594 -29.68 17.55 -22.60
C ARG A 594 -31.01 16.84 -22.41
N THR A 595 -31.05 15.97 -21.39
CA THR A 595 -32.13 14.97 -21.23
C THR A 595 -33.12 15.34 -20.13
N HIS A 596 -32.75 16.22 -19.22
CA HIS A 596 -33.54 16.73 -18.10
C HIS A 596 -34.10 15.71 -17.10
N ARG A 597 -33.79 14.41 -17.29
CA ARG A 597 -34.20 13.29 -16.42
C ARG A 597 -33.08 12.30 -16.27
N ALA A 598 -33.00 11.66 -15.11
CA ALA A 598 -31.97 10.68 -14.86
C ALA A 598 -32.46 9.45 -14.09
N VAL A 599 -32.02 8.29 -14.55
CA VAL A 599 -32.07 7.01 -13.81
C VAL A 599 -30.65 6.52 -13.64
N ILE A 600 -30.26 6.21 -12.41
CA ILE A 600 -28.93 5.71 -12.08
C ILE A 600 -29.06 4.22 -11.73
N VAL A 601 -28.34 3.38 -12.45
CA VAL A 601 -28.35 1.90 -12.29
C VAL A 601 -27.03 1.45 -11.69
N ASP A 602 -27.08 0.90 -10.49
CA ASP A 602 -25.92 0.54 -9.67
C ASP A 602 -26.16 -0.82 -9.00
N GLU A 603 -25.29 -1.80 -9.21
CA GLU A 603 -25.41 -3.13 -8.60
C GLU A 603 -25.05 -3.14 -7.10
N GLY A 604 -24.48 -2.06 -6.56
CA GLY A 604 -24.30 -1.88 -5.12
C GLY A 604 -25.62 -1.76 -4.37
N TRP A 605 -25.61 -1.99 -3.06
CA TRP A 605 -26.76 -1.70 -2.19
C TRP A 605 -27.09 -0.20 -2.24
N LYS A 606 -28.38 0.13 -2.16
CA LYS A 606 -28.85 1.51 -2.34
C LYS A 606 -28.28 2.49 -1.31
N THR A 607 -28.12 2.04 -0.05
CA THR A 607 -27.53 2.83 1.02
C THR A 607 -26.02 2.94 0.82
N GLY A 608 -25.51 4.17 0.74
CA GLY A 608 -24.09 4.42 0.53
C GLY A 608 -23.54 4.05 -0.84
N SER A 609 -24.41 3.73 -1.81
CA SER A 609 -23.99 3.41 -3.17
C SER A 609 -23.43 4.63 -3.92
N LEU A 610 -22.71 4.38 -5.02
CA LEU A 610 -22.25 5.43 -5.93
C LEU A 610 -23.44 6.17 -6.57
N ALA A 611 -24.58 5.49 -6.73
CA ALA A 611 -25.82 6.12 -7.20
C ALA A 611 -26.30 7.25 -6.28
N GLY A 612 -26.03 7.18 -4.98
CA GLY A 612 -26.32 8.26 -4.03
C GLY A 612 -25.44 9.48 -4.27
N GLU A 613 -24.13 9.28 -4.46
CA GLU A 613 -23.16 10.33 -4.77
C GLU A 613 -23.45 11.00 -6.10
N ILE A 614 -23.70 10.22 -7.15
CA ILE A 614 -24.07 10.75 -8.48
C ILE A 614 -25.33 11.59 -8.38
N GLY A 615 -26.34 11.10 -7.64
CA GLY A 615 -27.58 11.86 -7.41
C GLY A 615 -27.33 13.19 -6.70
N ALA A 616 -26.45 13.23 -5.71
CA ALA A 616 -26.06 14.46 -5.02
C ALA A 616 -25.34 15.43 -5.97
N ILE A 617 -24.35 14.97 -6.74
CA ILE A 617 -23.61 15.76 -7.72
C ILE A 617 -24.58 16.40 -8.75
N LEU A 618 -25.51 15.63 -9.28
CA LEU A 618 -26.48 16.12 -10.24
C LEU A 618 -27.44 17.16 -9.62
N ALA A 619 -27.85 16.92 -8.36
CA ALA A 619 -28.67 17.90 -7.64
C ALA A 619 -27.91 19.18 -7.30
N GLU A 620 -26.63 19.12 -6.98
CA GLU A 620 -25.80 20.29 -6.67
C GLU A 620 -25.46 21.13 -7.93
N GLN A 621 -25.08 20.44 -9.03
CA GLN A 621 -24.49 21.08 -10.18
C GLN A 621 -25.48 21.32 -11.34
N ALA A 622 -26.61 20.61 -11.37
CA ALA A 622 -27.56 20.64 -12.47
C ALA A 622 -29.03 20.64 -12.02
N PHE A 623 -29.33 21.03 -10.77
CA PHE A 623 -30.70 21.05 -10.22
C PHE A 623 -31.72 21.71 -11.13
N TRP A 624 -31.39 22.85 -11.68
CA TRP A 624 -32.30 23.63 -12.54
C TRP A 624 -32.52 23.02 -13.94
N SER A 625 -31.81 21.93 -14.24
CA SER A 625 -32.04 21.15 -15.46
C SER A 625 -32.95 19.94 -15.22
N LEU A 626 -33.35 19.64 -13.98
CA LEU A 626 -34.20 18.52 -13.67
C LEU A 626 -35.69 18.83 -13.89
N ASP A 627 -36.36 17.96 -14.67
CA ASP A 627 -37.80 17.96 -14.87
C ASP A 627 -38.52 16.94 -13.99
N ALA A 628 -37.77 16.02 -13.35
CA ALA A 628 -38.30 14.97 -12.52
C ALA A 628 -37.31 14.58 -11.40
N PRO A 629 -37.76 13.93 -10.33
CA PRO A 629 -36.86 13.33 -9.34
C PRO A 629 -35.89 12.32 -10.00
N ILE A 630 -34.64 12.24 -9.46
CA ILE A 630 -33.65 11.27 -9.90
C ILE A 630 -34.07 9.88 -9.36
N GLU A 631 -34.22 8.92 -10.25
CA GLU A 631 -34.52 7.53 -9.90
C GLU A 631 -33.22 6.74 -9.70
N ARG A 632 -33.22 5.83 -8.71
CA ARG A 632 -32.09 4.95 -8.45
C ARG A 632 -32.54 3.49 -8.45
N VAL A 633 -31.98 2.68 -9.33
CA VAL A 633 -32.20 1.24 -9.45
C VAL A 633 -30.94 0.55 -8.88
N CYS A 634 -31.04 0.01 -7.68
CA CYS A 634 -29.93 -0.59 -6.94
C CYS A 634 -30.32 -1.99 -6.45
N THR A 635 -29.33 -2.77 -6.04
CA THR A 635 -29.54 -4.05 -5.35
C THR A 635 -30.33 -3.84 -4.05
N ASP A 636 -31.24 -4.74 -3.73
CA ASP A 636 -31.98 -4.74 -2.47
C ASP A 636 -31.02 -4.85 -1.26
N GLU A 637 -31.41 -4.27 -0.11
CA GLU A 637 -30.63 -4.18 1.13
C GLU A 637 -30.47 -5.52 1.86
N ILE A 638 -30.04 -6.55 1.14
CA ILE A 638 -29.84 -7.91 1.67
C ILE A 638 -28.48 -8.48 1.21
N PRO A 639 -27.85 -9.39 1.97
CA PRO A 639 -26.79 -10.25 1.45
C PRO A 639 -27.33 -11.09 0.30
N ILE A 640 -26.55 -11.23 -0.78
CA ILE A 640 -27.01 -11.95 -1.98
C ILE A 640 -27.32 -13.41 -1.67
N PRO A 641 -28.54 -13.88 -1.93
CA PRO A 641 -28.95 -15.24 -1.62
C PRO A 641 -28.48 -16.26 -2.67
N TYR A 642 -28.36 -17.55 -2.27
CA TYR A 642 -27.95 -18.62 -3.16
C TYR A 642 -29.00 -19.02 -4.23
N PRO A 643 -30.31 -19.12 -3.92
CA PRO A 643 -31.31 -19.58 -4.91
C PRO A 643 -31.46 -18.55 -6.05
N ARG A 644 -31.38 -19.03 -7.29
CA ARG A 644 -31.40 -18.19 -8.51
C ARG A 644 -32.55 -17.17 -8.55
N HIS A 645 -33.74 -17.60 -8.18
CA HIS A 645 -34.91 -16.72 -8.22
C HIS A 645 -34.85 -15.59 -7.20
N LEU A 646 -34.23 -15.84 -6.02
CA LEU A 646 -33.98 -14.80 -5.00
C LEU A 646 -32.82 -13.92 -5.37
N GLU A 647 -31.70 -14.47 -5.91
CA GLU A 647 -30.59 -13.70 -6.44
C GLU A 647 -31.07 -12.73 -7.52
N ASN A 648 -31.84 -13.24 -8.51
CA ASN A 648 -32.39 -12.40 -9.58
C ASN A 648 -33.35 -11.32 -9.06
N ALA A 649 -34.15 -11.62 -8.06
CA ALA A 649 -35.10 -10.66 -7.47
C ALA A 649 -34.37 -9.55 -6.67
N ALA A 650 -33.19 -9.84 -6.12
CA ALA A 650 -32.41 -8.88 -5.36
C ALA A 650 -31.64 -7.88 -6.23
N LEU A 651 -31.31 -8.27 -7.45
CA LEU A 651 -30.43 -7.52 -8.35
C LEU A 651 -31.21 -6.65 -9.33
N PRO A 652 -30.68 -5.49 -9.76
CA PRO A 652 -31.27 -4.70 -10.84
C PRO A 652 -31.53 -5.52 -12.10
N GLN A 653 -32.77 -5.50 -12.61
CA GLN A 653 -33.19 -6.13 -13.85
C GLN A 653 -33.62 -5.10 -14.87
N VAL A 654 -33.79 -5.53 -16.13
CA VAL A 654 -34.26 -4.66 -17.23
C VAL A 654 -35.62 -4.04 -16.89
N GLU A 655 -36.53 -4.85 -16.31
CA GLU A 655 -37.86 -4.43 -15.92
C GLU A 655 -37.85 -3.31 -14.86
N ASP A 656 -36.90 -3.36 -13.91
CA ASP A 656 -36.76 -2.34 -12.88
C ASP A 656 -36.28 -1.02 -13.48
N ILE A 657 -35.33 -1.10 -14.44
CA ILE A 657 -34.82 0.07 -15.19
C ILE A 657 -35.96 0.69 -16.00
N LEU A 658 -36.76 -0.13 -16.71
CA LEU A 658 -37.91 0.34 -17.48
C LEU A 658 -38.95 1.00 -16.56
N ALA A 659 -39.27 0.40 -15.42
CA ALA A 659 -40.21 0.97 -14.46
C ALA A 659 -39.72 2.34 -13.92
N ALA A 660 -38.43 2.43 -13.56
CA ALA A 660 -37.82 3.69 -13.11
C ALA A 660 -37.81 4.76 -14.23
N ALA A 661 -37.48 4.37 -15.44
CA ALA A 661 -37.50 5.27 -16.61
C ALA A 661 -38.90 5.82 -16.88
N ARG A 662 -39.94 4.99 -16.85
CA ARG A 662 -41.33 5.41 -17.03
C ARG A 662 -41.78 6.36 -15.92
N ARG A 663 -41.41 6.14 -14.66
CA ARG A 663 -41.68 7.08 -13.56
C ARG A 663 -40.98 8.43 -13.79
N ALA A 664 -39.72 8.43 -14.20
CA ALA A 664 -38.99 9.64 -14.53
C ALA A 664 -39.64 10.40 -15.72
N MET A 665 -40.30 9.68 -16.63
CA MET A 665 -41.02 10.26 -17.76
C MET A 665 -42.45 10.72 -17.39
N GLY A 666 -42.89 10.54 -16.12
CA GLY A 666 -44.19 11.01 -15.62
C GLY A 666 -45.32 10.01 -15.80
N ALA A 667 -45.04 8.75 -16.10
CA ALA A 667 -46.05 7.70 -16.03
C ALA A 667 -46.43 7.42 -14.58
N GLU A 668 -47.71 7.27 -14.29
CA GLU A 668 -48.18 6.78 -12.98
C GLU A 668 -47.67 5.34 -12.77
N PRO A 669 -47.27 4.99 -11.54
CA PRO A 669 -46.71 3.68 -11.18
C PRO A 669 -47.71 2.50 -11.43
#